data_de359b78cb26e95bf92255d0796f1054
#
_entry.id   de359b78cb26e95bf92255d0796f1054
#
_cell.length_a   1.000
_cell.length_b   1.000
_cell.length_c   1.000
_cell.angle_alpha   90.00
_cell.angle_beta   90.00
_cell.angle_gamma   90.00
#
_symmetry.space_group_name_H-M   'P 1'
#
loop_
_entity.id
_entity.type
_entity.pdbx_description
1 polymer ?
#
loop_
_entity_poly.entity_id
_entity_poly.type
_entity_poly.pdbx_seq_one_letter_code
_entity_poly.pdbx_strand_id
1 'polypeptide(L)'
;MIKGKFLVLLTYLWVAVSTGLSLYISLLLIFRPSPLFPSSYWDIRWLWIFAILFGSIVALFFLAADRLLLFFALLSVAFLIIVPLFTIHILLPYLTVALILLIGFGVGDTVIQTVLRGVHLSKIERFAMSVLMGLGIIMILRSLQGAFGLFFLPITLGGLGILFFLFVLTKIKRWINTILLQVEQLGQFFREGNIANVALGLAVFVLLFAPSWMIALAPPIRYDELTYHLSGSQFYVEQGGIIPFPEGGNNPWLHYAEMLYSLGIELGGLATPRLFHLAMTLLSVLFVYLLGNRLFNRRTGIIAGFLFFSIPLVAYEGATAYIDLFVTAFTTAFGFCLLGYSGDLSRRWLILAGFFGGIGLGMKLSAGPILVGFLACFAVLSLFQKTFSKFLFSMGVMGSIILILCLPWWIRDYLWTGDPFFPYGGDLVRKLSTPIIEPARSTQSSFINSDLIRFISYPIDIVLNSRKYYHEAPGGMVATLPFLALPLWLFSSFIPNRTKKFILVGLCGSMIAIGVMMIVNNALLRYALPVFPWIALGAAANVHVVYKYLENKESWLLGNLLFLLLLAFGFSTRLPIIARLSENLPQRLPINYFLGRENREDYLSRNLPVYDAFRFIDQQPGGRHRVLSVGNEFRLYTSSRIDGVWDVKEAHQLLISAQNESELAIELLKRGYEYILINQPEVEFVKWKYDYPILNQSHFLVRYCQLIFAKNGILVYKIFPEPLVLPQPNNLVQNESFEETSGDQLVAWYQDGSIFVSNEAYEGTRSLLLYGPLSDKFGWVKQKLEIESNQLYTFGYWAKALGNNAILLMQLRWLDENENLIESDEIWKNVETEWNWFYWYSQSPQKSKFVEIYLSLGNSEGVLFDQVCLAAGQMCPVKEQP
;
A
#
# COMPACT_ATOMS: atom_id res chain seq x y z
N MET A 1 -22.27 41.41 -11.03
CA MET A 1 -23.21 40.36 -11.47
C MET A 1 -22.58 39.40 -12.50
N ILE A 2 -21.92 39.88 -13.56
CA ILE A 2 -21.28 39.08 -14.62
C ILE A 2 -20.18 38.19 -14.07
N LYS A 3 -19.29 38.72 -13.20
CA LYS A 3 -18.19 37.93 -12.57
C LYS A 3 -18.70 36.73 -11.76
N GLY A 4 -19.86 36.87 -11.08
CA GLY A 4 -20.39 35.72 -10.28
C GLY A 4 -20.96 34.60 -11.14
N LYS A 5 -21.70 34.92 -12.22
CA LYS A 5 -22.19 33.91 -13.18
C LYS A 5 -21.07 33.15 -13.85
N PHE A 6 -20.01 33.85 -14.25
CA PHE A 6 -18.86 33.29 -14.90
C PHE A 6 -18.09 32.35 -13.96
N LEU A 7 -17.91 32.73 -12.69
CA LEU A 7 -17.23 31.87 -11.69
C LEU A 7 -18.02 30.61 -11.41
N VAL A 8 -19.35 30.69 -11.34
CA VAL A 8 -20.24 29.53 -11.19
C VAL A 8 -20.13 28.60 -12.38
N LEU A 9 -20.23 29.12 -13.59
CA LEU A 9 -20.10 28.34 -14.81
C LEU A 9 -18.73 27.63 -14.88
N LEU A 10 -17.65 28.33 -14.55
CA LEU A 10 -16.30 27.76 -14.51
C LEU A 10 -16.22 26.63 -13.48
N THR A 11 -16.82 26.76 -12.30
CA THR A 11 -16.78 25.70 -11.28
C THR A 11 -17.59 24.48 -11.71
N TYR A 12 -18.79 24.67 -12.31
CA TYR A 12 -19.56 23.55 -12.88
C TYR A 12 -18.78 22.83 -13.97
N LEU A 13 -18.25 23.57 -14.92
CA LEU A 13 -17.42 23.01 -15.99
C LEU A 13 -16.24 22.25 -15.41
N TRP A 14 -15.60 22.83 -14.40
CA TRP A 14 -14.44 22.25 -13.73
C TRP A 14 -14.77 20.95 -13.01
N VAL A 15 -15.87 20.89 -12.24
CA VAL A 15 -16.34 19.66 -11.58
C VAL A 15 -16.77 18.64 -12.62
N ALA A 16 -17.47 19.03 -13.67
CA ALA A 16 -17.89 18.12 -14.75
C ALA A 16 -16.69 17.53 -15.51
N VAL A 17 -15.70 18.36 -15.87
CA VAL A 17 -14.45 17.92 -16.49
C VAL A 17 -13.67 17.01 -15.57
N SER A 18 -13.58 17.34 -14.27
CA SER A 18 -12.90 16.51 -13.27
C SER A 18 -13.57 15.16 -13.10
N THR A 19 -14.91 15.12 -13.08
CA THR A 19 -15.70 13.89 -13.01
C THR A 19 -15.51 13.05 -14.29
N GLY A 20 -15.62 13.67 -15.45
CA GLY A 20 -15.42 13.03 -16.75
C GLY A 20 -13.99 12.48 -16.91
N LEU A 21 -12.98 13.23 -16.48
CA LEU A 21 -11.58 12.80 -16.52
C LEU A 21 -11.31 11.68 -15.51
N SER A 22 -11.87 11.74 -14.30
CA SER A 22 -11.79 10.66 -13.32
C SER A 22 -12.43 9.37 -13.85
N LEU A 23 -13.61 9.48 -14.45
CA LEU A 23 -14.29 8.36 -15.09
C LEU A 23 -13.47 7.81 -16.27
N TYR A 24 -12.94 8.69 -17.13
CA TYR A 24 -12.11 8.31 -18.26
C TYR A 24 -10.83 7.59 -17.82
N ILE A 25 -10.11 8.13 -16.81
CA ILE A 25 -8.91 7.49 -16.25
C ILE A 25 -9.30 6.14 -15.65
N SER A 26 -10.40 6.07 -14.92
CA SER A 26 -10.89 4.83 -14.33
C SER A 26 -11.23 3.78 -15.39
N LEU A 27 -11.91 4.18 -16.46
CA LEU A 27 -12.23 3.30 -17.60
C LEU A 27 -10.97 2.89 -18.37
N LEU A 28 -10.03 3.83 -18.60
CA LEU A 28 -8.75 3.49 -19.21
C LEU A 28 -7.99 2.43 -18.42
N LEU A 29 -7.96 2.57 -17.09
CA LEU A 29 -7.31 1.60 -16.21
C LEU A 29 -8.03 0.25 -16.23
N ILE A 30 -9.35 0.28 -16.43
CA ILE A 30 -10.18 -0.91 -16.57
C ILE A 30 -9.94 -1.61 -17.92
N PHE A 31 -9.91 -0.86 -19.01
CA PHE A 31 -9.91 -1.42 -20.37
C PHE A 31 -8.54 -1.44 -21.06
N ARG A 32 -7.49 -0.85 -20.45
CA ARG A 32 -6.15 -0.86 -21.04
C ARG A 32 -5.43 -2.15 -20.66
N PRO A 33 -5.08 -3.02 -21.65
CA PRO A 33 -4.25 -4.19 -21.34
C PRO A 33 -2.92 -3.74 -20.76
N SER A 34 -2.56 -4.29 -19.61
CA SER A 34 -1.20 -4.16 -19.09
C SER A 34 -0.31 -5.08 -19.90
N PRO A 35 0.90 -4.67 -20.33
CA PRO A 35 1.84 -5.59 -20.97
C PRO A 35 2.23 -6.78 -20.07
N LEU A 36 1.99 -6.67 -18.76
CA LEU A 36 2.23 -7.73 -17.79
C LEU A 36 1.01 -8.64 -17.55
N PHE A 37 -0.19 -8.29 -18.07
CA PHE A 37 -1.43 -9.04 -17.83
C PHE A 37 -2.35 -8.94 -19.05
N PRO A 38 -2.67 -10.05 -19.70
CA PRO A 38 -3.58 -10.06 -20.83
C PRO A 38 -4.99 -9.62 -20.42
N SER A 39 -5.65 -8.91 -21.31
CA SER A 39 -6.91 -8.18 -21.15
C SER A 39 -8.16 -9.02 -20.90
N SER A 40 -8.05 -10.32 -20.67
CA SER A 40 -9.16 -11.24 -20.86
C SER A 40 -10.11 -11.48 -19.68
N TYR A 41 -9.88 -10.88 -18.50
CA TYR A 41 -10.66 -11.24 -17.29
C TYR A 41 -11.15 -10.05 -16.47
N TRP A 42 -11.75 -9.06 -17.11
CA TRP A 42 -12.51 -8.04 -16.39
C TRP A 42 -13.88 -8.61 -16.00
N ASP A 43 -14.13 -8.73 -14.72
CA ASP A 43 -15.46 -9.10 -14.27
C ASP A 43 -16.39 -7.88 -14.28
N ILE A 44 -16.87 -7.55 -15.51
CA ILE A 44 -17.86 -6.50 -15.76
C ILE A 44 -19.07 -6.61 -14.82
N ARG A 45 -19.36 -7.82 -14.28
CA ARG A 45 -20.48 -8.06 -13.36
C ARG A 45 -20.38 -7.20 -12.10
N TRP A 46 -19.18 -7.00 -11.54
CA TRP A 46 -19.02 -6.17 -10.36
C TRP A 46 -19.21 -4.68 -10.62
N LEU A 47 -18.76 -4.20 -11.78
CA LEU A 47 -19.05 -2.82 -12.23
C LEU A 47 -20.55 -2.58 -12.36
N TRP A 48 -21.29 -3.54 -12.91
CA TRP A 48 -22.75 -3.47 -13.02
C TRP A 48 -23.41 -3.51 -11.63
N ILE A 49 -22.98 -4.40 -10.75
CA ILE A 49 -23.48 -4.47 -9.36
C ILE A 49 -23.27 -3.13 -8.67
N PHE A 50 -22.09 -2.53 -8.79
CA PHE A 50 -21.77 -1.27 -8.15
C PHE A 50 -22.53 -0.10 -8.79
N ALA A 51 -22.68 -0.08 -10.10
CA ALA A 51 -23.50 0.89 -10.81
C ALA A 51 -25.00 0.77 -10.46
N ILE A 52 -25.51 -0.45 -10.32
CA ILE A 52 -26.87 -0.72 -9.86
C ILE A 52 -27.06 -0.26 -8.42
N LEU A 53 -26.12 -0.56 -7.51
CA LEU A 53 -26.17 -0.09 -6.11
C LEU A 53 -26.16 1.43 -6.03
N PHE A 54 -25.28 2.09 -6.77
CA PHE A 54 -25.21 3.55 -6.82
C PHE A 54 -26.50 4.14 -7.41
N GLY A 55 -26.96 3.61 -8.55
CA GLY A 55 -28.21 4.03 -9.17
C GLY A 55 -29.42 3.82 -8.26
N SER A 56 -29.45 2.69 -7.50
CA SER A 56 -30.50 2.42 -6.51
C SER A 56 -30.49 3.42 -5.35
N ILE A 57 -29.30 3.80 -4.84
CA ILE A 57 -29.16 4.82 -3.79
C ILE A 57 -29.70 6.16 -4.29
N VAL A 58 -29.31 6.56 -5.51
CA VAL A 58 -29.79 7.81 -6.12
C VAL A 58 -31.30 7.75 -6.36
N ALA A 59 -31.81 6.64 -6.90
CA ALA A 59 -33.24 6.44 -7.15
C ALA A 59 -34.07 6.49 -5.86
N LEU A 60 -33.64 5.80 -4.80
CA LEU A 60 -34.32 5.80 -3.49
C LEU A 60 -34.35 7.22 -2.88
N PHE A 61 -33.27 8.00 -3.07
CA PHE A 61 -33.25 9.38 -2.62
C PHE A 61 -34.27 10.25 -3.35
N PHE A 62 -34.37 10.15 -4.70
CA PHE A 62 -35.33 10.92 -5.49
C PHE A 62 -36.77 10.49 -5.37
N LEU A 63 -37.00 9.20 -5.05
CA LEU A 63 -38.37 8.64 -4.86
C LEU A 63 -38.94 8.99 -3.47
N ALA A 64 -38.29 9.83 -2.68
CA ALA A 64 -38.67 10.15 -1.29
C ALA A 64 -38.84 8.91 -0.40
N ALA A 65 -38.05 7.84 -0.70
CA ALA A 65 -38.02 6.60 0.08
C ALA A 65 -36.96 6.66 1.22
N ASP A 66 -36.89 7.77 1.92
CA ASP A 66 -35.85 8.13 2.89
C ASP A 66 -35.66 7.08 4.00
N ARG A 67 -36.80 6.55 4.50
CA ARG A 67 -36.75 5.54 5.56
C ARG A 67 -36.21 4.21 5.06
N LEU A 68 -36.54 3.85 3.81
CA LEU A 68 -36.01 2.64 3.17
C LEU A 68 -34.50 2.76 2.89
N LEU A 69 -34.08 3.92 2.38
CA LEU A 69 -32.65 4.22 2.16
C LEU A 69 -31.87 4.17 3.49
N LEU A 70 -32.41 4.77 4.56
CA LEU A 70 -31.80 4.72 5.88
C LEU A 70 -31.72 3.27 6.41
N PHE A 71 -32.78 2.48 6.24
CA PHE A 71 -32.80 1.08 6.65
C PHE A 71 -31.70 0.28 5.93
N PHE A 72 -31.57 0.37 4.62
CA PHE A 72 -30.54 -0.33 3.86
C PHE A 72 -29.12 0.17 4.20
N ALA A 73 -28.94 1.48 4.43
CA ALA A 73 -27.67 2.02 4.85
C ALA A 73 -27.24 1.50 6.24
N LEU A 74 -28.17 1.46 7.21
CA LEU A 74 -27.92 0.91 8.53
C LEU A 74 -27.68 -0.61 8.48
N LEU A 75 -28.43 -1.33 7.65
CA LEU A 75 -28.22 -2.77 7.42
C LEU A 75 -26.84 -3.03 6.82
N SER A 76 -26.39 -2.20 5.88
CA SER A 76 -25.05 -2.31 5.29
C SER A 76 -23.94 -2.05 6.31
N VAL A 77 -24.11 -1.06 7.21
CA VAL A 77 -23.17 -0.83 8.32
C VAL A 77 -23.14 -2.02 9.26
N ALA A 78 -24.31 -2.53 9.63
CA ALA A 78 -24.42 -3.72 10.48
C ALA A 78 -23.75 -4.94 9.83
N PHE A 79 -23.99 -5.17 8.55
CA PHE A 79 -23.35 -6.24 7.77
C PHE A 79 -21.83 -6.11 7.78
N LEU A 80 -21.28 -4.92 7.50
CA LEU A 80 -19.84 -4.68 7.50
C LEU A 80 -19.18 -4.92 8.87
N ILE A 81 -19.91 -4.73 9.97
CA ILE A 81 -19.40 -4.92 11.31
C ILE A 81 -19.61 -6.37 11.79
N ILE A 82 -20.82 -6.90 11.62
CA ILE A 82 -21.24 -8.16 12.21
C ILE A 82 -20.65 -9.37 11.47
N VAL A 83 -20.69 -9.37 10.15
CA VAL A 83 -20.22 -10.52 9.35
C VAL A 83 -18.78 -10.89 9.70
N PRO A 84 -17.80 -9.98 9.68
CA PRO A 84 -16.42 -10.34 10.01
C PRO A 84 -16.22 -10.84 11.44
N LEU A 85 -17.06 -10.46 12.40
CA LEU A 85 -16.98 -10.98 13.77
C LEU A 85 -17.17 -12.50 13.81
N PHE A 86 -18.07 -13.02 12.97
CA PHE A 86 -18.40 -14.45 12.93
C PHE A 86 -17.58 -15.24 11.91
N THR A 87 -17.20 -14.60 10.78
CA THR A 87 -16.52 -15.28 9.68
C THR A 87 -15.02 -15.38 9.84
N ILE A 88 -14.39 -14.33 10.35
CA ILE A 88 -12.92 -14.23 10.48
C ILE A 88 -12.43 -13.93 11.90
N HIS A 89 -13.32 -14.03 12.87
CA HIS A 89 -13.02 -13.99 14.32
C HIS A 89 -12.23 -12.75 14.77
N ILE A 90 -12.57 -11.55 14.27
CA ILE A 90 -11.86 -10.29 14.55
C ILE A 90 -12.38 -9.52 15.78
N LEU A 91 -13.12 -10.17 16.67
CA LEU A 91 -13.66 -9.50 17.87
C LEU A 91 -12.55 -8.88 18.72
N LEU A 92 -11.47 -9.64 18.97
CA LEU A 92 -10.35 -9.16 19.79
C LEU A 92 -9.63 -7.96 19.19
N PRO A 93 -9.27 -7.91 17.88
CA PRO A 93 -8.77 -6.69 17.24
C PRO A 93 -9.69 -5.48 17.40
N TYR A 94 -11.00 -5.63 17.21
CA TYR A 94 -11.96 -4.54 17.39
C TYR A 94 -11.99 -4.03 18.83
N LEU A 95 -12.07 -4.93 19.81
CA LEU A 95 -12.08 -4.55 21.23
C LEU A 95 -10.78 -3.85 21.62
N THR A 96 -9.65 -4.32 21.11
CA THR A 96 -8.33 -3.70 21.35
C THR A 96 -8.28 -2.28 20.82
N VAL A 97 -8.69 -2.07 19.56
CA VAL A 97 -8.71 -0.72 18.97
C VAL A 97 -9.69 0.18 19.72
N ALA A 98 -10.90 -0.29 20.00
CA ALA A 98 -11.90 0.47 20.72
C ALA A 98 -11.43 0.87 22.13
N LEU A 99 -10.78 -0.05 22.86
CA LEU A 99 -10.23 0.20 24.19
C LEU A 99 -9.12 1.26 24.14
N ILE A 100 -8.17 1.11 23.22
CA ILE A 100 -7.05 2.04 23.09
C ILE A 100 -7.52 3.44 22.64
N LEU A 101 -8.50 3.52 21.73
CA LEU A 101 -9.12 4.79 21.34
C LEU A 101 -9.86 5.44 22.51
N LEU A 102 -10.57 4.65 23.33
CA LEU A 102 -11.28 5.13 24.50
C LEU A 102 -10.33 5.66 25.57
N ILE A 103 -9.26 4.93 25.89
CA ILE A 103 -8.21 5.38 26.81
C ILE A 103 -7.53 6.64 26.25
N GLY A 104 -7.17 6.62 24.98
CA GLY A 104 -6.60 7.76 24.27
C GLY A 104 -7.50 9.00 24.38
N PHE A 105 -8.81 8.84 24.11
CA PHE A 105 -9.76 9.92 24.30
C PHE A 105 -9.77 10.45 25.74
N GLY A 106 -9.77 9.56 26.74
CA GLY A 106 -9.79 9.93 28.16
C GLY A 106 -8.58 10.73 28.62
N VAL A 107 -7.38 10.24 28.24
CA VAL A 107 -6.10 10.90 28.50
C VAL A 107 -6.04 12.25 27.77
N GLY A 108 -6.28 12.24 26.47
CA GLY A 108 -6.19 13.44 25.65
C GLY A 108 -7.23 14.51 26.04
N ASP A 109 -8.45 14.12 26.40
CA ASP A 109 -9.49 15.04 26.87
C ASP A 109 -9.06 15.80 28.13
N THR A 110 -8.34 15.12 29.03
CA THR A 110 -7.78 15.77 30.21
C THR A 110 -6.74 16.81 29.83
N VAL A 111 -5.82 16.46 28.94
CA VAL A 111 -4.76 17.37 28.47
C VAL A 111 -5.35 18.55 27.69
N ILE A 112 -6.26 18.29 26.77
CA ILE A 112 -6.89 19.34 25.94
C ILE A 112 -7.66 20.33 26.82
N GLN A 113 -8.44 19.86 27.83
CA GLN A 113 -9.15 20.72 28.75
C GLN A 113 -8.19 21.57 29.60
N THR A 114 -7.05 21.00 29.99
CA THR A 114 -6.07 21.71 30.81
C THR A 114 -5.34 22.76 29.96
N VAL A 115 -4.85 22.37 28.79
CA VAL A 115 -4.08 23.26 27.90
C VAL A 115 -4.96 24.37 27.33
N LEU A 116 -6.16 24.02 26.82
CA LEU A 116 -7.10 24.98 26.21
C LEU A 116 -8.16 25.50 27.21
N ARG A 117 -7.84 25.57 28.50
CA ARG A 117 -8.77 26.10 29.50
C ARG A 117 -9.19 27.52 29.13
N GLY A 118 -10.52 27.75 29.01
CA GLY A 118 -11.09 29.02 28.59
C GLY A 118 -11.15 29.30 27.09
N VAL A 119 -10.65 28.36 26.26
CA VAL A 119 -10.86 28.38 24.80
C VAL A 119 -12.12 27.58 24.47
N HIS A 120 -13.02 28.19 23.69
CA HIS A 120 -14.23 27.48 23.25
C HIS A 120 -13.96 26.54 22.11
N LEU A 121 -14.17 25.23 22.34
CA LEU A 121 -14.14 24.18 21.33
C LEU A 121 -15.54 23.58 21.19
N SER A 122 -15.96 23.31 19.96
CA SER A 122 -17.12 22.47 19.72
C SER A 122 -16.86 21.05 20.23
N LYS A 123 -17.92 20.28 20.48
CA LYS A 123 -17.79 18.88 20.97
C LYS A 123 -16.97 18.01 20.02
N ILE A 124 -17.14 18.21 18.71
CA ILE A 124 -16.43 17.43 17.67
C ILE A 124 -14.94 17.81 17.60
N GLU A 125 -14.62 19.12 17.67
CA GLU A 125 -13.22 19.59 17.72
C GLU A 125 -12.50 19.01 18.95
N ARG A 126 -13.15 19.10 20.12
CA ARG A 126 -12.63 18.53 21.35
C ARG A 126 -12.44 17.02 21.24
N PHE A 127 -13.38 16.29 20.67
CA PHE A 127 -13.28 14.85 20.47
C PHE A 127 -12.07 14.51 19.58
N ALA A 128 -11.97 15.09 18.40
CA ALA A 128 -10.90 14.80 17.44
C ALA A 128 -9.52 15.11 18.05
N MET A 129 -9.36 16.28 18.64
CA MET A 129 -8.10 16.69 19.29
C MET A 129 -7.74 15.79 20.47
N SER A 130 -8.74 15.38 21.26
CA SER A 130 -8.51 14.53 22.43
C SER A 130 -8.08 13.12 22.03
N VAL A 131 -8.73 12.51 21.03
CA VAL A 131 -8.32 11.18 20.54
C VAL A 131 -6.88 11.22 20.03
N LEU A 132 -6.56 12.17 19.15
CA LEU A 132 -5.23 12.26 18.57
C LEU A 132 -4.14 12.62 19.59
N MET A 133 -4.43 13.52 20.54
CA MET A 133 -3.54 13.87 21.66
C MET A 133 -3.24 12.63 22.51
N GLY A 134 -4.27 11.90 22.88
CA GLY A 134 -4.11 10.74 23.76
C GLY A 134 -3.38 9.59 23.07
N LEU A 135 -3.64 9.36 21.79
CA LEU A 135 -2.87 8.36 21.02
C LEU A 135 -1.39 8.74 20.93
N GLY A 136 -1.06 10.02 20.70
CA GLY A 136 0.31 10.49 20.74
C GLY A 136 0.99 10.25 22.11
N ILE A 137 0.26 10.47 23.20
CA ILE A 137 0.76 10.18 24.57
C ILE A 137 0.95 8.68 24.77
N ILE A 138 0.02 7.83 24.32
CA ILE A 138 0.15 6.37 24.40
C ILE A 138 1.40 5.90 23.61
N MET A 139 1.63 6.44 22.42
CA MET A 139 2.84 6.15 21.63
C MET A 139 4.12 6.52 22.37
N ILE A 140 4.16 7.69 23.04
CA ILE A 140 5.30 8.09 23.86
C ILE A 140 5.49 7.11 25.03
N LEU A 141 4.43 6.79 25.76
CA LEU A 141 4.50 5.86 26.91
C LEU A 141 4.95 4.46 26.46
N ARG A 142 4.46 3.97 25.32
CA ARG A 142 4.87 2.70 24.74
C ARG A 142 6.35 2.74 24.30
N SER A 143 6.81 3.88 23.74
CA SER A 143 8.22 4.07 23.40
C SER A 143 9.13 4.00 24.63
N LEU A 144 8.72 4.65 25.73
CA LEU A 144 9.45 4.56 27.00
C LEU A 144 9.45 3.13 27.54
N GLN A 145 8.30 2.46 27.54
CA GLN A 145 8.19 1.06 27.93
C GLN A 145 9.17 0.18 27.15
N GLY A 146 9.25 0.35 25.83
CA GLY A 146 10.16 -0.40 24.96
C GLY A 146 11.63 -0.06 25.18
N ALA A 147 11.96 1.21 25.43
CA ALA A 147 13.32 1.65 25.73
C ALA A 147 13.87 1.02 27.02
N PHE A 148 13.00 0.70 27.97
CA PHE A 148 13.37 0.00 29.21
C PHE A 148 13.24 -1.52 29.13
N GLY A 149 12.95 -2.08 27.97
CA GLY A 149 12.78 -3.53 27.81
C GLY A 149 11.56 -4.11 28.55
N LEU A 150 10.45 -3.36 28.61
CA LEU A 150 9.27 -3.70 29.41
C LEU A 150 8.04 -4.09 28.57
N PHE A 151 8.25 -4.61 27.35
CA PHE A 151 7.13 -5.14 26.52
C PHE A 151 6.68 -6.51 27.04
N PHE A 152 6.04 -6.52 28.19
CA PHE A 152 5.47 -7.70 28.82
C PHE A 152 3.98 -7.48 29.04
N LEU A 153 3.17 -8.40 28.59
CA LEU A 153 1.71 -8.29 28.65
C LEU A 153 1.15 -7.86 30.04
N PRO A 154 1.63 -8.38 31.20
CA PRO A 154 1.14 -7.91 32.50
C PRO A 154 1.45 -6.43 32.77
N ILE A 155 2.63 -5.94 32.37
CA ILE A 155 3.01 -4.53 32.53
C ILE A 155 2.16 -3.65 31.61
N THR A 156 1.96 -4.10 30.38
CA THR A 156 1.12 -3.41 29.38
C THR A 156 -0.33 -3.31 29.88
N LEU A 157 -0.92 -4.41 30.35
CA LEU A 157 -2.28 -4.44 30.89
C LEU A 157 -2.40 -3.61 32.18
N GLY A 158 -1.41 -3.68 33.08
CA GLY A 158 -1.36 -2.85 34.28
C GLY A 158 -1.32 -1.35 33.96
N GLY A 159 -0.46 -0.94 33.04
CA GLY A 159 -0.38 0.44 32.57
C GLY A 159 -1.68 0.94 31.93
N LEU A 160 -2.27 0.16 31.03
CA LEU A 160 -3.56 0.48 30.41
C LEU A 160 -4.69 0.49 31.46
N GLY A 161 -4.68 -0.42 32.44
CA GLY A 161 -5.62 -0.45 33.55
C GLY A 161 -5.57 0.81 34.39
N ILE A 162 -4.37 1.31 34.74
CA ILE A 162 -4.15 2.57 35.45
C ILE A 162 -4.71 3.74 34.63
N LEU A 163 -4.36 3.82 33.34
CA LEU A 163 -4.86 4.89 32.45
C LEU A 163 -6.39 4.82 32.32
N PHE A 164 -6.95 3.64 32.19
CA PHE A 164 -8.40 3.43 32.11
C PHE A 164 -9.08 3.90 33.41
N PHE A 165 -8.58 3.49 34.57
CA PHE A 165 -9.11 3.90 35.87
C PHE A 165 -9.05 5.41 36.06
N LEU A 166 -7.90 6.02 35.88
CA LEU A 166 -7.66 7.46 36.13
C LEU A 166 -8.42 8.35 35.14
N PHE A 167 -8.47 7.99 33.86
CA PHE A 167 -8.92 8.91 32.82
C PHE A 167 -10.25 8.54 32.18
N VAL A 168 -10.70 7.29 32.29
CA VAL A 168 -11.96 6.82 31.71
C VAL A 168 -13.02 6.66 32.81
N LEU A 169 -12.79 5.81 33.80
CA LEU A 169 -13.79 5.51 34.82
C LEU A 169 -14.25 6.76 35.59
N THR A 170 -13.32 7.65 35.88
CA THR A 170 -13.65 8.92 36.60
C THR A 170 -14.59 9.84 35.83
N LYS A 171 -14.68 9.65 34.48
CA LYS A 171 -15.48 10.47 33.56
C LYS A 171 -16.63 9.73 32.89
N ILE A 172 -16.69 8.39 33.01
CA ILE A 172 -17.62 7.56 32.26
C ILE A 172 -19.09 7.96 32.45
N LYS A 173 -19.49 8.29 33.68
CA LYS A 173 -20.85 8.77 33.98
C LYS A 173 -21.18 10.05 33.21
N ARG A 174 -20.24 11.00 33.14
CA ARG A 174 -20.41 12.25 32.39
C ARG A 174 -20.49 11.99 30.87
N TRP A 175 -19.70 11.07 30.36
CA TRP A 175 -19.72 10.72 28.95
C TRP A 175 -20.99 9.99 28.55
N ILE A 176 -21.44 9.01 29.36
CA ILE A 176 -22.71 8.31 29.14
C ILE A 176 -23.87 9.32 29.08
N ASN A 177 -23.96 10.22 30.04
CA ASN A 177 -24.99 11.25 30.02
C ASN A 177 -24.91 12.15 28.77
N THR A 178 -23.70 12.49 28.30
CA THR A 178 -23.51 13.27 27.09
C THR A 178 -23.94 12.48 25.85
N ILE A 179 -23.63 11.19 25.77
CA ILE A 179 -24.04 10.30 24.69
C ILE A 179 -25.53 10.15 24.65
N LEU A 180 -26.16 9.90 25.79
CA LEU A 180 -27.63 9.78 25.91
C LEU A 180 -28.35 11.04 25.40
N LEU A 181 -27.88 12.22 25.82
CA LEU A 181 -28.42 13.51 25.33
C LEU A 181 -28.22 13.67 23.82
N GLN A 182 -27.12 13.18 23.26
CA GLN A 182 -26.87 13.22 21.81
C GLN A 182 -27.74 12.23 21.02
N VAL A 183 -27.98 11.04 21.58
CA VAL A 183 -28.89 10.05 20.99
C VAL A 183 -30.31 10.62 20.98
N GLU A 184 -30.72 11.30 22.03
CA GLU A 184 -32.03 12.00 22.08
C GLU A 184 -32.11 13.11 21.04
N GLN A 185 -31.08 13.95 20.90
CA GLN A 185 -30.98 14.97 19.86
C GLN A 185 -30.98 14.39 18.46
N LEU A 186 -30.32 13.26 18.27
CA LEU A 186 -30.34 12.52 17.01
C LEU A 186 -31.75 12.00 16.71
N GLY A 187 -32.45 11.49 17.72
CA GLY A 187 -33.83 11.05 17.63
C GLY A 187 -34.82 12.19 17.27
N GLN A 188 -34.56 13.38 17.80
CA GLN A 188 -35.32 14.61 17.39
C GLN A 188 -34.99 15.00 15.96
N PHE A 189 -33.73 15.01 15.56
CA PHE A 189 -33.27 15.30 14.21
C PHE A 189 -33.88 14.37 13.15
N PHE A 190 -34.05 13.07 13.48
CA PHE A 190 -34.73 12.10 12.63
C PHE A 190 -36.25 12.38 12.53
N ARG A 191 -36.86 12.92 13.60
CA ARG A 191 -38.30 13.27 13.60
C ARG A 191 -38.60 14.53 12.80
N GLU A 192 -37.65 15.45 12.68
CA GLU A 192 -37.78 16.73 12.01
C GLU A 192 -37.61 16.70 10.48
N GLY A 193 -37.58 15.54 9.86
CA GLY A 193 -37.66 15.40 8.40
C GLY A 193 -36.32 15.40 7.64
N ASN A 194 -35.18 15.41 8.33
CA ASN A 194 -33.86 15.37 7.71
C ASN A 194 -33.32 13.95 7.40
N ILE A 195 -34.22 12.96 7.41
CA ILE A 195 -33.88 11.52 7.26
C ILE A 195 -33.16 11.25 5.94
N ALA A 196 -33.65 11.86 4.84
CA ALA A 196 -33.06 11.68 3.50
C ALA A 196 -31.57 12.04 3.45
N ASN A 197 -31.21 13.20 3.99
CA ASN A 197 -29.84 13.69 3.96
C ASN A 197 -28.90 12.82 4.79
N VAL A 198 -29.38 12.32 5.93
CA VAL A 198 -28.61 11.39 6.78
C VAL A 198 -28.46 10.03 6.11
N ALA A 199 -29.56 9.51 5.58
CA ALA A 199 -29.58 8.22 4.88
C ALA A 199 -28.63 8.23 3.67
N LEU A 200 -28.68 9.29 2.86
CA LEU A 200 -27.81 9.49 1.71
C LEU A 200 -26.34 9.62 2.15
N GLY A 201 -26.06 10.45 3.17
CA GLY A 201 -24.69 10.61 3.70
C GLY A 201 -24.13 9.29 4.22
N LEU A 202 -24.93 8.50 4.93
CA LEU A 202 -24.52 7.19 5.42
C LEU A 202 -24.32 6.18 4.29
N ALA A 203 -25.21 6.15 3.30
CA ALA A 203 -25.09 5.27 2.14
C ALA A 203 -23.83 5.58 1.32
N VAL A 204 -23.55 6.87 1.08
CA VAL A 204 -22.34 7.31 0.39
C VAL A 204 -21.08 6.97 1.21
N PHE A 205 -21.13 7.17 2.52
CA PHE A 205 -20.02 6.78 3.40
C PHE A 205 -19.75 5.29 3.33
N VAL A 206 -20.77 4.44 3.45
CA VAL A 206 -20.64 2.97 3.33
C VAL A 206 -20.03 2.58 2.00
N LEU A 207 -20.52 3.14 0.91
CA LEU A 207 -20.04 2.87 -0.44
C LEU A 207 -18.55 3.18 -0.61
N LEU A 208 -18.11 4.33 -0.07
CA LEU A 208 -16.72 4.74 -0.15
C LEU A 208 -15.81 4.00 0.84
N PHE A 209 -16.34 3.61 1.99
CA PHE A 209 -15.58 3.04 3.11
C PHE A 209 -15.44 1.52 3.03
N ALA A 210 -16.47 0.80 2.55
CA ALA A 210 -16.49 -0.66 2.56
C ALA A 210 -15.26 -1.32 1.90
N PRO A 211 -14.75 -0.89 0.75
CA PRO A 211 -13.54 -1.47 0.17
C PRO A 211 -12.33 -1.38 1.10
N SER A 212 -12.09 -0.20 1.70
CA SER A 212 -10.98 0.00 2.63
C SER A 212 -11.14 -0.85 3.89
N TRP A 213 -12.37 -0.96 4.39
CA TRP A 213 -12.71 -1.78 5.55
C TRP A 213 -12.40 -3.26 5.30
N MET A 214 -12.83 -3.81 4.17
CA MET A 214 -12.58 -5.20 3.80
C MET A 214 -11.08 -5.50 3.68
N ILE A 215 -10.32 -4.60 3.04
CA ILE A 215 -8.86 -4.75 2.91
C ILE A 215 -8.18 -4.68 4.28
N ALA A 216 -8.60 -3.77 5.17
CA ALA A 216 -8.02 -3.63 6.50
C ALA A 216 -8.22 -4.87 7.38
N LEU A 217 -9.26 -5.66 7.14
CA LEU A 217 -9.55 -6.88 7.89
C LEU A 217 -8.82 -8.12 7.35
N ALA A 218 -8.34 -8.09 6.12
CA ALA A 218 -7.61 -9.20 5.54
C ALA A 218 -6.18 -9.32 6.10
N PRO A 219 -5.55 -10.49 6.05
CA PRO A 219 -4.14 -10.64 6.43
C PRO A 219 -3.24 -9.68 5.67
N PRO A 220 -2.23 -9.08 6.30
CA PRO A 220 -1.25 -8.21 5.67
C PRO A 220 -0.50 -8.90 4.52
N ILE A 221 -0.39 -8.22 3.36
CA ILE A 221 0.32 -8.74 2.18
C ILE A 221 1.12 -7.64 1.45
N ARG A 222 1.21 -6.42 2.03
CA ARG A 222 1.91 -5.30 1.39
C ARG A 222 3.37 -5.26 1.77
N TYR A 223 4.20 -4.75 0.85
CA TYR A 223 5.65 -4.80 0.96
C TYR A 223 6.17 -4.24 2.29
N ASP A 224 5.86 -2.99 2.62
CA ASP A 224 6.38 -2.36 3.84
C ASP A 224 5.76 -2.95 5.12
N GLU A 225 4.52 -3.50 5.05
CA GLU A 225 3.93 -4.25 6.15
C GLU A 225 4.77 -5.49 6.49
N LEU A 226 5.17 -6.25 5.46
CA LEU A 226 5.86 -7.52 5.59
C LEU A 226 7.35 -7.35 5.88
N THR A 227 7.94 -6.25 5.41
CA THR A 227 9.37 -5.98 5.52
C THR A 227 9.75 -5.40 6.88
N TYR A 228 9.04 -4.34 7.37
CA TYR A 228 9.46 -3.64 8.59
C TYR A 228 8.33 -3.12 9.49
N HIS A 229 7.22 -2.56 8.98
CA HIS A 229 6.20 -1.98 9.87
C HIS A 229 5.62 -3.00 10.84
N LEU A 230 5.14 -4.15 10.35
CA LEU A 230 4.56 -5.18 11.19
C LEU A 230 5.60 -6.17 11.70
N SER A 231 6.51 -6.63 10.83
CA SER A 231 7.56 -7.58 11.23
C SER A 231 8.47 -6.98 12.31
N GLY A 232 8.81 -5.69 12.18
CA GLY A 232 9.61 -5.00 13.19
C GLY A 232 8.84 -4.73 14.47
N SER A 233 7.57 -4.37 14.39
CA SER A 233 6.72 -4.19 15.57
C SER A 233 6.52 -5.53 16.32
N GLN A 234 6.34 -6.63 15.59
CA GLN A 234 6.24 -7.97 16.14
C GLN A 234 7.56 -8.39 16.79
N PHE A 235 8.69 -8.16 16.10
CA PHE A 235 10.02 -8.44 16.63
C PHE A 235 10.26 -7.72 17.98
N TYR A 236 9.91 -6.46 18.10
CA TYR A 236 10.03 -5.74 19.38
C TYR A 236 9.19 -6.34 20.50
N VAL A 237 7.98 -6.80 20.18
CA VAL A 237 7.11 -7.50 21.16
C VAL A 237 7.75 -8.82 21.58
N GLU A 238 8.26 -9.61 20.62
CA GLU A 238 8.91 -10.91 20.89
C GLU A 238 10.21 -10.76 21.71
N GLN A 239 10.95 -9.68 21.51
CA GLN A 239 12.19 -9.38 22.22
C GLN A 239 12.00 -8.65 23.56
N GLY A 240 10.76 -8.26 23.85
CA GLY A 240 10.43 -7.55 25.08
C GLY A 240 10.82 -6.08 25.10
N GLY A 241 11.27 -5.46 23.98
CA GLY A 241 11.71 -4.07 23.96
C GLY A 241 12.20 -3.58 22.62
N ILE A 242 12.63 -2.32 22.57
CA ILE A 242 13.22 -1.68 21.39
C ILE A 242 14.70 -2.05 21.34
N ILE A 243 15.06 -2.99 20.49
CA ILE A 243 16.43 -3.42 20.26
C ILE A 243 16.75 -3.39 18.75
N PRO A 244 18.03 -3.23 18.37
CA PRO A 244 18.41 -3.29 16.97
C PRO A 244 18.14 -4.70 16.40
N PHE A 245 17.72 -4.75 15.14
CA PHE A 245 17.72 -6.03 14.43
C PHE A 245 19.16 -6.54 14.33
N PRO A 246 19.37 -7.84 14.50
CA PRO A 246 20.70 -8.40 14.26
C PRO A 246 21.11 -8.10 12.81
N GLU A 247 22.23 -7.44 12.64
CA GLU A 247 22.96 -7.27 11.38
C GLU A 247 22.25 -6.55 10.22
N GLY A 248 21.55 -5.46 10.50
CA GLY A 248 20.98 -4.61 9.48
C GLY A 248 19.46 -4.75 9.35
N GLY A 249 18.92 -4.29 8.27
CA GLY A 249 17.49 -4.18 8.04
C GLY A 249 16.97 -2.78 8.38
N ASN A 250 15.69 -2.55 8.02
CA ASN A 250 15.05 -1.25 8.10
C ASN A 250 14.59 -0.87 9.52
N ASN A 251 15.24 -1.39 10.56
CA ASN A 251 14.88 -1.18 11.95
C ASN A 251 14.90 0.30 12.40
N PRO A 252 15.87 1.14 11.95
CA PRO A 252 15.85 2.55 12.30
C PRO A 252 14.62 3.32 11.82
N TRP A 253 13.81 2.76 10.93
CA TRP A 253 12.58 3.39 10.46
C TRP A 253 11.38 3.20 11.38
N LEU A 254 11.48 2.36 12.41
CA LEU A 254 10.40 2.10 13.36
C LEU A 254 10.38 3.16 14.45
N HIS A 255 9.33 3.97 14.48
CA HIS A 255 9.16 5.10 15.37
C HIS A 255 7.82 5.06 16.12
N TYR A 256 7.21 6.21 16.38
CA TYR A 256 6.00 6.34 17.20
C TYR A 256 4.80 5.51 16.71
N ALA A 257 4.55 5.47 15.42
CA ALA A 257 3.41 4.72 14.88
C ALA A 257 3.56 3.22 15.12
N GLU A 258 4.77 2.69 14.91
CA GLU A 258 5.08 1.28 15.13
C GLU A 258 5.02 0.91 16.62
N MET A 259 5.20 1.86 17.53
CA MET A 259 4.96 1.63 18.94
C MET A 259 3.47 1.37 19.23
N LEU A 260 2.56 2.08 18.55
CA LEU A 260 1.15 1.76 18.63
C LEU A 260 0.83 0.40 17.98
N TYR A 261 1.54 0.07 16.89
CA TYR A 261 1.42 -1.23 16.24
C TYR A 261 1.90 -2.37 17.15
N SER A 262 3.04 -2.21 17.83
CA SER A 262 3.52 -3.19 18.79
C SER A 262 2.52 -3.42 19.93
N LEU A 263 1.87 -2.37 20.42
CA LEU A 263 0.81 -2.46 21.41
C LEU A 263 -0.42 -3.22 20.85
N GLY A 264 -0.80 -2.90 19.61
CA GLY A 264 -1.91 -3.57 18.93
C GLY A 264 -1.65 -5.04 18.67
N ILE A 265 -0.44 -5.39 18.22
CA ILE A 265 -0.03 -6.78 17.97
C ILE A 265 -0.04 -7.59 19.28
N GLU A 266 0.53 -7.04 20.36
CA GLU A 266 0.58 -7.70 21.66
C GLU A 266 -0.82 -8.01 22.23
N LEU A 267 -1.80 -7.13 22.03
CA LEU A 267 -3.14 -7.25 22.61
C LEU A 267 -4.18 -7.88 21.67
N GLY A 268 -4.09 -7.62 20.37
CA GLY A 268 -5.14 -7.95 19.41
C GLY A 268 -4.65 -8.64 18.13
N GLY A 269 -3.33 -8.87 18.00
CA GLY A 269 -2.74 -9.54 16.83
C GLY A 269 -2.62 -8.64 15.58
N LEU A 270 -2.20 -9.26 14.47
CA LEU A 270 -1.76 -8.58 13.23
C LEU A 270 -2.85 -7.77 12.50
N ALA A 271 -4.13 -8.00 12.75
CA ALA A 271 -5.21 -7.19 12.16
C ALA A 271 -5.35 -5.80 12.82
N THR A 272 -4.90 -5.66 14.09
CA THR A 272 -5.06 -4.45 14.87
C THR A 272 -4.34 -3.22 14.29
N PRO A 273 -3.08 -3.32 13.79
CA PRO A 273 -2.38 -2.21 13.15
C PRO A 273 -3.12 -1.59 11.97
N ARG A 274 -3.70 -2.42 11.09
CA ARG A 274 -4.49 -1.91 9.94
C ARG A 274 -5.73 -1.16 10.39
N LEU A 275 -6.40 -1.63 11.44
CA LEU A 275 -7.55 -0.94 12.02
C LEU A 275 -7.15 0.40 12.67
N PHE A 276 -5.96 0.49 13.28
CA PHE A 276 -5.44 1.78 13.75
C PHE A 276 -5.18 2.75 12.59
N HIS A 277 -4.55 2.28 11.50
CA HIS A 277 -4.30 3.14 10.34
C HIS A 277 -5.61 3.62 9.70
N LEU A 278 -6.61 2.74 9.62
CA LEU A 278 -7.95 3.10 9.18
C LEU A 278 -8.61 4.15 10.11
N ALA A 279 -8.45 4.02 11.42
CA ALA A 279 -8.92 5.02 12.38
C ALA A 279 -8.20 6.38 12.18
N MET A 280 -6.90 6.38 11.87
CA MET A 280 -6.15 7.59 11.53
C MET A 280 -6.63 8.20 10.21
N THR A 281 -7.02 7.38 9.25
CA THR A 281 -7.65 7.86 8.01
C THR A 281 -8.94 8.63 8.33
N LEU A 282 -9.81 8.06 9.15
CA LEU A 282 -11.05 8.72 9.56
C LEU A 282 -10.81 9.99 10.39
N LEU A 283 -9.78 10.00 11.25
CA LEU A 283 -9.37 11.21 11.97
C LEU A 283 -8.82 12.27 11.03
N SER A 284 -8.07 11.90 10.00
CA SER A 284 -7.62 12.84 8.96
C SER A 284 -8.82 13.48 8.25
N VAL A 285 -9.78 12.67 7.82
CA VAL A 285 -11.05 13.17 7.22
C VAL A 285 -11.77 14.12 8.18
N LEU A 286 -11.83 13.77 9.46
CA LEU A 286 -12.47 14.59 10.49
C LEU A 286 -11.74 15.94 10.67
N PHE A 287 -10.40 15.97 10.67
CA PHE A 287 -9.66 17.23 10.74
C PHE A 287 -9.83 18.08 9.49
N VAL A 288 -9.90 17.49 8.31
CA VAL A 288 -10.24 18.22 7.06
C VAL A 288 -11.64 18.82 7.15
N TYR A 289 -12.61 18.03 7.64
CA TYR A 289 -13.97 18.53 7.94
C TYR A 289 -13.93 19.73 8.92
N LEU A 290 -13.19 19.61 10.02
CA LEU A 290 -13.09 20.64 11.04
C LEU A 290 -12.47 21.95 10.51
N LEU A 291 -11.43 21.84 9.68
CA LEU A 291 -10.83 22.99 8.97
C LEU A 291 -11.86 23.68 8.09
N GLY A 292 -12.57 22.92 7.24
CA GLY A 292 -13.60 23.48 6.36
C GLY A 292 -14.77 24.07 7.13
N ASN A 293 -15.22 23.40 8.21
CA ASN A 293 -16.29 23.90 9.07
C ASN A 293 -15.92 25.21 9.77
N ARG A 294 -14.70 25.33 10.28
CA ARG A 294 -14.22 26.51 11.02
C ARG A 294 -13.92 27.70 10.10
N LEU A 295 -13.46 27.43 8.89
CA LEU A 295 -13.17 28.47 7.88
C LEU A 295 -14.42 28.98 7.16
N PHE A 296 -15.43 28.11 7.01
CA PHE A 296 -16.63 28.40 6.23
C PHE A 296 -17.93 28.06 7.00
N ASN A 297 -18.34 26.80 6.89
CA ASN A 297 -19.54 26.26 7.54
C ASN A 297 -19.55 24.73 7.47
N ARG A 298 -20.55 24.11 8.15
CA ARG A 298 -20.71 22.65 8.23
C ARG A 298 -20.78 21.98 6.84
N ARG A 299 -21.52 22.55 5.88
CA ARG A 299 -21.67 22.01 4.52
C ARG A 299 -20.33 21.95 3.82
N THR A 300 -19.56 23.02 3.85
CA THR A 300 -18.22 23.08 3.23
C THR A 300 -17.23 22.14 3.91
N GLY A 301 -17.33 21.99 5.23
CA GLY A 301 -16.54 21.00 5.96
C GLY A 301 -16.83 19.57 5.49
N ILE A 302 -18.11 19.21 5.35
CA ILE A 302 -18.50 17.87 4.84
C ILE A 302 -17.94 17.65 3.42
N ILE A 303 -18.07 18.65 2.55
CA ILE A 303 -17.54 18.56 1.18
C ILE A 303 -16.01 18.40 1.18
N ALA A 304 -15.28 19.12 2.02
CA ALA A 304 -13.84 19.01 2.14
C ALA A 304 -13.41 17.60 2.60
N GLY A 305 -14.04 17.08 3.66
CA GLY A 305 -13.81 15.72 4.14
C GLY A 305 -14.17 14.66 3.09
N PHE A 306 -15.28 14.81 2.39
CA PHE A 306 -15.70 13.93 1.30
C PHE A 306 -14.68 13.93 0.15
N LEU A 307 -14.26 15.11 -0.32
CA LEU A 307 -13.27 15.22 -1.39
C LEU A 307 -11.93 14.59 -0.99
N PHE A 308 -11.47 14.80 0.23
CA PHE A 308 -10.25 14.16 0.75
C PHE A 308 -10.38 12.64 0.78
N PHE A 309 -11.47 12.11 1.35
CA PHE A 309 -11.70 10.67 1.42
C PHE A 309 -11.97 10.04 0.05
N SER A 310 -12.45 10.81 -0.93
CA SER A 310 -12.66 10.35 -2.31
C SER A 310 -11.34 10.10 -3.06
N ILE A 311 -10.18 10.55 -2.57
CA ILE A 311 -8.89 10.27 -3.20
C ILE A 311 -8.61 8.77 -3.07
N PRO A 312 -8.41 8.02 -4.20
CA PRO A 312 -8.15 6.59 -4.16
C PRO A 312 -6.98 6.22 -3.26
N LEU A 313 -5.89 7.00 -3.31
CA LEU A 313 -4.70 6.77 -2.50
C LEU A 313 -4.99 6.84 -0.99
N VAL A 314 -5.82 7.79 -0.54
CA VAL A 314 -6.23 7.90 0.88
C VAL A 314 -6.97 6.65 1.34
N ALA A 315 -7.87 6.12 0.50
CA ALA A 315 -8.64 4.92 0.83
C ALA A 315 -7.80 3.64 0.78
N TYR A 316 -6.86 3.56 -0.16
CA TYR A 316 -5.97 2.43 -0.33
C TYR A 316 -4.94 2.34 0.80
N GLU A 317 -4.20 3.43 1.03
CA GLU A 317 -3.20 3.50 2.10
C GLU A 317 -3.84 3.30 3.48
N GLY A 318 -4.98 3.93 3.72
CA GLY A 318 -5.71 3.80 4.99
C GLY A 318 -6.16 2.38 5.32
N ALA A 319 -6.16 1.47 4.35
CA ALA A 319 -6.50 0.06 4.53
C ALA A 319 -5.28 -0.84 4.81
N THR A 320 -4.06 -0.30 4.74
CA THR A 320 -2.80 -1.02 5.00
C THR A 320 -2.28 -0.71 6.41
N ALA A 321 -1.24 -1.41 6.88
CA ALA A 321 -0.52 -1.04 8.09
C ALA A 321 0.75 -0.20 7.78
N TYR A 322 0.61 0.74 6.84
CA TYR A 322 1.58 1.80 6.64
C TYR A 322 1.35 2.91 7.67
N ILE A 323 2.10 4.01 7.63
CA ILE A 323 1.99 5.07 8.64
C ILE A 323 1.65 6.45 8.06
N ASP A 324 1.43 6.54 6.76
CA ASP A 324 1.32 7.81 6.05
C ASP A 324 0.04 8.59 6.43
N LEU A 325 -1.06 7.90 6.79
CA LEU A 325 -2.27 8.56 7.32
C LEU A 325 -2.14 8.96 8.80
N PHE A 326 -1.25 8.33 9.58
CA PHE A 326 -0.86 8.87 10.90
C PHE A 326 -0.19 10.23 10.71
N VAL A 327 0.84 10.29 9.87
CA VAL A 327 1.53 11.54 9.53
C VAL A 327 0.54 12.59 9.05
N THR A 328 -0.39 12.21 8.17
CA THR A 328 -1.42 13.12 7.64
C THR A 328 -2.35 13.64 8.73
N ALA A 329 -2.82 12.79 9.65
CA ALA A 329 -3.68 13.20 10.76
C ALA A 329 -2.97 14.22 11.67
N PHE A 330 -1.74 13.93 12.08
CA PHE A 330 -0.98 14.78 12.97
C PHE A 330 -0.57 16.11 12.31
N THR A 331 -0.15 16.12 11.05
CA THR A 331 0.18 17.35 10.33
C THR A 331 -1.06 18.19 10.00
N THR A 332 -2.20 17.57 9.76
CA THR A 332 -3.48 18.29 9.57
C THR A 332 -3.95 18.91 10.89
N ALA A 333 -3.81 18.20 12.01
CA ALA A 333 -4.09 18.73 13.34
C ALA A 333 -3.14 19.88 13.72
N PHE A 334 -1.84 19.79 13.34
CA PHE A 334 -0.92 20.92 13.44
C PHE A 334 -1.47 22.16 12.73
N GLY A 335 -1.89 22.02 11.47
CA GLY A 335 -2.51 23.11 10.70
C GLY A 335 -3.79 23.64 11.36
N PHE A 336 -4.63 22.76 11.93
CA PHE A 336 -5.83 23.15 12.67
C PHE A 336 -5.47 24.01 13.91
N CYS A 337 -4.40 23.67 14.64
CA CYS A 337 -3.92 24.45 15.76
C CYS A 337 -3.38 25.82 15.34
N LEU A 338 -2.71 25.90 14.18
CA LEU A 338 -2.28 27.19 13.61
C LEU A 338 -3.48 28.08 13.23
N LEU A 339 -4.58 27.48 12.72
CA LEU A 339 -5.82 28.20 12.49
C LEU A 339 -6.42 28.73 13.81
N GLY A 340 -6.40 27.90 14.88
CA GLY A 340 -6.80 28.34 16.22
C GLY A 340 -5.99 29.51 16.71
N TYR A 341 -4.66 29.41 16.64
CA TYR A 341 -3.74 30.50 17.01
C TYR A 341 -4.01 31.78 16.22
N SER A 342 -4.23 31.66 14.93
CA SER A 342 -4.57 32.83 14.11
C SER A 342 -5.91 33.47 14.52
N GLY A 343 -6.78 32.74 15.24
CA GLY A 343 -8.10 33.17 15.71
C GLY A 343 -8.06 34.08 16.93
N ASP A 344 -7.49 33.56 18.02
CA ASP A 344 -7.52 34.17 19.34
C ASP A 344 -6.13 34.60 19.85
N LEU A 345 -5.09 34.29 19.08
CA LEU A 345 -3.68 34.54 19.42
C LEU A 345 -3.22 33.88 20.73
N SER A 346 -3.97 32.88 21.21
CA SER A 346 -3.61 32.15 22.43
C SER A 346 -2.40 31.25 22.20
N ARG A 347 -1.34 31.46 22.99
CA ARG A 347 -0.10 30.65 22.95
C ARG A 347 -0.32 29.17 23.21
N ARG A 348 -1.44 28.81 23.84
CA ARG A 348 -1.83 27.41 24.10
C ARG A 348 -1.99 26.59 22.84
N TRP A 349 -2.44 27.22 21.74
CA TRP A 349 -2.48 26.57 20.43
C TRP A 349 -1.11 26.20 19.90
N LEU A 350 -0.08 27.01 20.21
CA LEU A 350 1.30 26.73 19.80
C LEU A 350 1.87 25.50 20.50
N ILE A 351 1.48 25.26 21.77
CA ILE A 351 1.88 24.04 22.51
C ILE A 351 1.29 22.81 21.80
N LEU A 352 0.02 22.87 21.44
CA LEU A 352 -0.64 21.76 20.73
C LEU A 352 -0.09 21.57 19.33
N ALA A 353 0.17 22.68 18.61
CA ALA A 353 0.83 22.61 17.31
C ALA A 353 2.22 21.97 17.43
N GLY A 354 3.03 22.37 18.41
CA GLY A 354 4.31 21.74 18.69
C GLY A 354 4.20 20.24 18.98
N PHE A 355 3.19 19.84 19.77
CA PHE A 355 2.93 18.44 20.06
C PHE A 355 2.55 17.64 18.81
N PHE A 356 1.54 18.08 18.07
CA PHE A 356 1.09 17.35 16.87
C PHE A 356 2.15 17.35 15.76
N GLY A 357 2.85 18.48 15.55
CA GLY A 357 3.97 18.55 14.61
C GLY A 357 5.14 17.66 15.01
N GLY A 358 5.45 17.62 16.32
CA GLY A 358 6.55 16.81 16.87
C GLY A 358 6.29 15.30 16.78
N ILE A 359 5.07 14.86 17.14
CA ILE A 359 4.69 13.45 16.96
C ILE A 359 4.69 13.08 15.47
N GLY A 360 4.12 13.93 14.59
CA GLY A 360 4.13 13.69 13.14
C GLY A 360 5.55 13.57 12.57
N LEU A 361 6.46 14.48 12.92
CA LEU A 361 7.85 14.44 12.47
C LEU A 361 8.64 13.28 13.10
N GLY A 362 8.36 12.98 14.37
CA GLY A 362 8.95 11.84 15.07
C GLY A 362 8.42 10.49 14.62
N MET A 363 7.38 10.42 13.80
CA MET A 363 6.95 9.18 13.13
C MET A 363 7.71 8.95 11.82
N LYS A 364 7.84 10.01 11.02
CA LYS A 364 8.42 9.90 9.66
C LYS A 364 8.93 11.26 9.21
N LEU A 365 10.15 11.29 8.70
CA LEU A 365 10.76 12.52 8.20
C LEU A 365 9.96 13.18 7.06
N SER A 366 9.11 12.43 6.36
CA SER A 366 8.19 12.96 5.33
C SER A 366 7.17 13.99 5.87
N ALA A 367 6.96 14.08 7.18
CA ALA A 367 6.22 15.19 7.81
C ALA A 367 6.97 16.52 7.71
N GLY A 368 8.31 16.51 7.68
CA GLY A 368 9.15 17.69 7.66
C GLY A 368 8.81 18.68 6.56
N PRO A 369 8.75 18.26 5.28
CA PRO A 369 8.43 19.13 4.16
C PRO A 369 7.13 19.95 4.35
N ILE A 370 6.05 19.36 4.83
CA ILE A 370 4.79 20.11 5.04
C ILE A 370 4.90 21.09 6.21
N LEU A 371 5.57 20.70 7.30
CA LEU A 371 5.85 21.61 8.42
C LEU A 371 6.68 22.80 7.96
N VAL A 372 7.77 22.55 7.23
CA VAL A 372 8.65 23.59 6.66
C VAL A 372 7.87 24.49 5.71
N GLY A 373 7.04 23.92 4.84
CA GLY A 373 6.19 24.69 3.89
C GLY A 373 5.27 25.67 4.63
N PHE A 374 4.60 25.23 5.68
CA PHE A 374 3.76 26.10 6.52
C PHE A 374 4.56 27.19 7.18
N LEU A 375 5.67 26.83 7.81
CA LEU A 375 6.50 27.77 8.55
C LEU A 375 7.12 28.82 7.62
N ALA A 376 7.54 28.44 6.44
CA ALA A 376 8.04 29.37 5.41
C ALA A 376 6.95 30.38 5.01
N CYS A 377 5.73 29.92 4.73
CA CYS A 377 4.63 30.81 4.38
C CYS A 377 4.26 31.75 5.53
N PHE A 378 4.25 31.26 6.78
CA PHE A 378 4.00 32.12 7.95
C PHE A 378 5.15 33.10 8.20
N ALA A 379 6.40 32.72 7.97
CA ALA A 379 7.55 33.63 8.04
C ALA A 379 7.39 34.80 7.06
N VAL A 380 7.11 34.50 5.80
CA VAL A 380 6.90 35.51 4.75
C VAL A 380 5.75 36.45 5.13
N LEU A 381 4.60 35.91 5.55
CA LEU A 381 3.47 36.73 5.98
C LEU A 381 3.80 37.63 7.18
N SER A 382 4.58 37.11 8.13
CA SER A 382 4.96 37.87 9.33
C SER A 382 5.91 39.04 9.02
N LEU A 383 6.76 38.89 7.99
CA LEU A 383 7.61 39.98 7.47
C LEU A 383 6.74 41.10 6.89
N PHE A 384 5.80 40.76 6.01
CA PHE A 384 4.88 41.74 5.43
C PHE A 384 3.98 42.43 6.46
N GLN A 385 3.62 41.75 7.54
CA GLN A 385 2.79 42.30 8.62
C GLN A 385 3.60 42.96 9.74
N LYS A 386 4.93 43.03 9.62
CA LYS A 386 5.84 43.59 10.66
C LYS A 386 5.69 42.87 12.03
N THR A 387 5.37 41.57 12.01
CA THR A 387 5.19 40.73 13.22
C THR A 387 6.21 39.61 13.33
N PHE A 388 7.36 39.77 12.70
CA PHE A 388 8.40 38.74 12.62
C PHE A 388 8.94 38.30 13.97
N SER A 389 9.05 39.19 14.95
CA SER A 389 9.45 38.87 16.34
C SER A 389 8.45 37.92 17.02
N LYS A 390 7.13 38.12 16.76
CA LYS A 390 6.10 37.21 17.28
C LYS A 390 6.17 35.86 16.62
N PHE A 391 6.48 35.83 15.31
CA PHE A 391 6.72 34.59 14.57
C PHE A 391 7.91 33.82 15.15
N LEU A 392 9.07 34.49 15.36
CA LEU A 392 10.26 33.86 15.98
C LEU A 392 9.95 33.28 17.35
N PHE A 393 9.21 34.01 18.18
CA PHE A 393 8.77 33.50 19.48
C PHE A 393 7.88 32.25 19.32
N SER A 394 6.92 32.28 18.38
CA SER A 394 6.05 31.14 18.11
C SER A 394 6.84 29.93 17.65
N MET A 395 7.85 30.16 16.81
CA MET A 395 8.80 29.13 16.35
C MET A 395 9.61 28.55 17.50
N GLY A 396 10.07 29.41 18.44
CA GLY A 396 10.79 28.93 19.62
C GLY A 396 9.93 27.98 20.46
N VAL A 397 8.68 28.32 20.73
CA VAL A 397 7.76 27.47 21.51
C VAL A 397 7.46 26.16 20.78
N MET A 398 7.03 26.21 19.51
CA MET A 398 6.68 25.01 18.76
C MET A 398 7.93 24.14 18.51
N GLY A 399 9.02 24.76 18.04
CA GLY A 399 10.27 24.09 17.70
C GLY A 399 10.90 23.37 18.88
N SER A 400 10.85 23.95 20.08
CA SER A 400 11.34 23.29 21.30
C SER A 400 10.56 22.01 21.60
N ILE A 401 9.22 22.05 21.47
CA ILE A 401 8.39 20.88 21.71
C ILE A 401 8.62 19.81 20.63
N ILE A 402 8.69 20.22 19.36
CA ILE A 402 9.00 19.31 18.23
C ILE A 402 10.36 18.63 18.49
N LEU A 403 11.38 19.41 18.84
CA LEU A 403 12.72 18.89 19.10
C LEU A 403 12.72 17.86 20.25
N ILE A 404 12.07 18.19 21.38
CA ILE A 404 11.98 17.29 22.54
C ILE A 404 11.33 15.96 22.15
N LEU A 405 10.30 15.98 21.31
CA LEU A 405 9.59 14.78 20.88
C LEU A 405 10.37 13.96 19.84
N CYS A 406 11.12 14.59 18.95
CA CYS A 406 11.92 13.89 17.94
C CYS A 406 13.26 13.38 18.48
N LEU A 407 13.86 14.08 19.46
CA LEU A 407 15.21 13.85 19.96
C LEU A 407 15.46 12.39 20.42
N PRO A 408 14.56 11.68 21.12
CA PRO A 408 14.79 10.30 21.51
C PRO A 408 15.03 9.37 20.33
N TRP A 409 14.27 9.55 19.25
CA TRP A 409 14.42 8.76 18.02
C TRP A 409 15.69 9.12 17.27
N TRP A 410 16.02 10.40 17.13
CA TRP A 410 17.24 10.84 16.46
C TRP A 410 18.50 10.39 17.20
N ILE A 411 18.47 10.35 18.55
CA ILE A 411 19.57 9.80 19.35
C ILE A 411 19.70 8.29 19.09
N ARG A 412 18.58 7.54 19.12
CA ARG A 412 18.59 6.11 18.83
C ARG A 412 19.15 5.83 17.43
N ASP A 413 18.67 6.55 16.42
CA ASP A 413 19.11 6.36 15.03
C ASP A 413 20.59 6.64 14.88
N TYR A 414 21.07 7.70 15.52
CA TYR A 414 22.51 8.00 15.57
C TYR A 414 23.32 6.88 16.25
N LEU A 415 22.85 6.37 17.38
CA LEU A 415 23.54 5.30 18.10
C LEU A 415 23.58 3.99 17.30
N TRP A 416 22.57 3.71 16.47
CA TRP A 416 22.49 2.48 15.71
C TRP A 416 23.14 2.55 14.32
N THR A 417 23.14 3.72 13.69
CA THR A 417 23.56 3.88 12.29
C THR A 417 24.66 4.91 12.08
N GLY A 418 24.95 5.73 13.08
CA GLY A 418 25.79 6.92 12.94
C GLY A 418 25.11 8.10 12.25
N ASP A 419 23.83 7.96 11.87
CA ASP A 419 23.04 8.98 11.17
C ASP A 419 21.75 9.29 11.94
N PRO A 420 21.62 10.50 12.55
CA PRO A 420 20.42 10.85 13.31
C PRO A 420 19.19 11.05 12.43
N PHE A 421 19.35 11.23 11.13
CA PHE A 421 18.27 11.39 10.13
C PHE A 421 18.26 10.26 9.12
N PHE A 422 18.63 9.06 9.58
CA PHE A 422 18.68 7.88 8.73
C PHE A 422 17.41 7.72 7.88
N PRO A 423 17.53 7.38 6.57
CA PRO A 423 18.75 7.17 5.78
C PRO A 423 19.27 8.44 5.08
N TYR A 424 18.72 9.61 5.36
CA TYR A 424 18.94 10.84 4.56
C TYR A 424 20.10 11.70 5.07
N GLY A 425 20.48 11.61 6.34
CA GLY A 425 21.54 12.43 6.94
C GLY A 425 22.92 12.06 6.39
N GLY A 426 23.16 10.78 6.11
CA GLY A 426 24.39 10.31 5.47
C GLY A 426 24.65 10.95 4.12
N ASP A 427 23.62 11.15 3.32
CA ASP A 427 23.73 11.84 2.01
C ASP A 427 24.01 13.33 2.16
N LEU A 428 23.45 13.98 3.18
CA LEU A 428 23.70 15.39 3.46
C LEU A 428 25.14 15.59 3.95
N VAL A 429 25.61 14.73 4.86
CA VAL A 429 26.98 14.78 5.38
C VAL A 429 27.99 14.36 4.30
N ARG A 430 27.68 13.39 3.43
CA ARG A 430 28.56 12.97 2.33
C ARG A 430 28.68 14.01 1.24
N LYS A 431 27.61 14.73 0.90
CA LYS A 431 27.72 15.89 -0.01
C LYS A 431 28.60 16.98 0.56
N LEU A 432 28.85 16.96 1.87
CA LEU A 432 29.73 17.88 2.57
C LEU A 432 31.14 17.29 2.85
N SER A 433 31.33 15.96 2.80
CA SER A 433 32.60 15.26 3.10
C SER A 433 32.84 14.09 2.14
N THR A 434 33.65 14.32 1.09
CA THR A 434 34.36 13.40 0.16
C THR A 434 33.72 12.05 -0.23
N PRO A 435 33.94 11.58 -1.48
CA PRO A 435 33.24 10.46 -2.09
C PRO A 435 33.81 9.12 -1.62
N ILE A 436 33.02 8.32 -0.93
CA ILE A 436 33.25 6.89 -0.77
C ILE A 436 32.19 6.14 -1.58
N ILE A 437 32.66 5.20 -2.36
CA ILE A 437 31.95 4.36 -3.32
C ILE A 437 30.79 3.64 -2.63
N GLU A 438 29.57 3.91 -3.04
CA GLU A 438 28.36 3.14 -2.68
C GLU A 438 27.92 2.26 -3.83
N PRO A 439 27.36 1.05 -3.53
CA PRO A 439 26.56 0.36 -4.49
C PRO A 439 25.33 1.20 -4.83
N ALA A 440 25.11 1.37 -6.11
CA ALA A 440 24.17 2.30 -6.67
C ALA A 440 22.73 2.04 -6.21
N ARG A 441 22.22 2.81 -5.23
CA ARG A 441 20.80 3.14 -5.12
C ARG A 441 20.34 4.02 -6.28
N SER A 442 20.95 3.87 -7.44
CA SER A 442 21.03 4.87 -8.49
C SER A 442 19.92 4.83 -9.54
N THR A 443 18.89 4.01 -9.40
CA THR A 443 17.81 4.00 -10.42
C THR A 443 16.70 5.02 -10.17
N GLN A 444 16.73 5.72 -9.02
CA GLN A 444 15.86 6.89 -8.82
C GLN A 444 16.59 8.23 -9.06
N SER A 445 17.89 8.21 -9.35
CA SER A 445 18.72 9.42 -9.47
C SER A 445 18.53 10.23 -10.76
N SER A 446 17.71 9.80 -11.70
CA SER A 446 17.41 10.57 -12.92
C SER A 446 16.53 11.80 -12.69
N PHE A 447 16.13 12.09 -11.43
CA PHE A 447 15.26 13.21 -11.11
C PHE A 447 16.00 14.53 -10.79
N ILE A 448 17.33 14.51 -10.60
CA ILE A 448 18.08 15.69 -10.15
C ILE A 448 18.35 16.71 -11.30
N ASN A 449 18.24 16.32 -12.56
CA ASN A 449 18.24 17.25 -13.68
C ASN A 449 16.83 17.83 -13.96
N SER A 450 16.14 18.17 -12.90
CA SER A 450 14.76 18.62 -13.00
C SER A 450 14.68 20.11 -13.20
N ASP A 451 14.41 20.46 -14.41
CA ASP A 451 13.94 21.78 -14.79
C ASP A 451 12.74 22.21 -13.92
N LEU A 452 12.64 23.48 -13.66
CA LEU A 452 11.46 24.12 -13.06
C LEU A 452 10.14 23.63 -13.70
N ILE A 453 10.18 23.24 -14.97
CA ILE A 453 9.09 22.65 -15.73
C ILE A 453 8.57 21.36 -15.07
N ARG A 454 9.44 20.45 -14.60
CA ARG A 454 9.02 19.20 -13.93
C ARG A 454 8.34 19.48 -12.59
N PHE A 455 8.81 20.44 -11.83
CA PHE A 455 8.15 20.87 -10.59
C PHE A 455 6.75 21.44 -10.87
N ILE A 456 6.61 22.29 -11.87
CA ILE A 456 5.32 22.89 -12.26
C ILE A 456 4.38 21.83 -12.84
N SER A 457 4.89 20.87 -13.63
CA SER A 457 4.10 19.80 -14.24
C SER A 457 3.76 18.65 -13.27
N TYR A 458 4.46 18.51 -12.14
CA TYR A 458 4.27 17.42 -11.18
C TYR A 458 2.80 17.20 -10.76
N PRO A 459 2.00 18.24 -10.42
CA PRO A 459 0.60 18.03 -10.06
C PRO A 459 -0.26 17.42 -11.18
N ILE A 460 0.12 17.65 -12.44
CA ILE A 460 -0.54 17.06 -13.61
C ILE A 460 0.00 15.65 -13.86
N ASP A 461 1.31 15.47 -13.76
CA ASP A 461 1.97 14.19 -14.03
C ASP A 461 1.55 13.11 -13.00
N ILE A 462 1.38 13.44 -11.71
CA ILE A 462 0.87 12.50 -10.72
C ILE A 462 -0.57 12.04 -11.00
N VAL A 463 -1.37 12.85 -11.67
CA VAL A 463 -2.74 12.48 -12.08
C VAL A 463 -2.72 11.54 -13.28
N LEU A 464 -1.90 11.84 -14.27
CA LEU A 464 -1.84 11.09 -15.53
C LEU A 464 -0.99 9.83 -15.42
N ASN A 465 0.10 9.88 -14.66
CA ASN A 465 1.14 8.86 -14.57
C ASN A 465 1.43 8.44 -13.12
N SER A 466 0.41 8.27 -12.28
CA SER A 466 0.57 7.96 -10.83
C SER A 466 1.42 6.71 -10.58
N ARG A 467 1.42 5.72 -11.46
CA ARG A 467 2.27 4.51 -11.39
C ARG A 467 3.77 4.81 -11.36
N LYS A 468 4.20 5.86 -12.04
CA LYS A 468 5.60 6.31 -12.04
C LYS A 468 6.10 6.70 -10.64
N TYR A 469 5.17 7.16 -9.80
CA TYR A 469 5.46 7.68 -8.45
C TYR A 469 5.04 6.73 -7.33
N TYR A 470 4.38 5.64 -7.67
CA TYR A 470 4.00 4.62 -6.70
C TYR A 470 3.69 3.29 -7.39
N HIS A 471 4.64 2.36 -7.32
CA HIS A 471 4.59 1.08 -8.05
C HIS A 471 3.55 0.11 -7.48
N GLU A 472 3.35 0.10 -6.17
CA GLU A 472 2.41 -0.82 -5.49
C GLU A 472 0.94 -0.45 -5.72
N ALA A 473 0.69 0.77 -6.17
CA ALA A 473 -0.67 1.27 -6.31
C ALA A 473 -1.22 1.10 -7.73
N PRO A 474 -2.54 0.86 -7.86
CA PRO A 474 -3.20 0.99 -9.15
C PRO A 474 -2.98 2.39 -9.74
N GLY A 475 -2.92 2.51 -11.06
CA GLY A 475 -2.91 3.81 -11.72
C GLY A 475 -4.12 4.66 -11.31
N GLY A 476 -4.06 5.98 -11.51
CA GLY A 476 -5.17 6.90 -11.19
C GLY A 476 -5.37 7.21 -9.70
N MET A 477 -4.39 6.91 -8.85
CA MET A 477 -4.50 7.02 -7.39
C MET A 477 -4.76 8.42 -6.83
N VAL A 478 -4.46 9.46 -7.58
CA VAL A 478 -4.75 10.86 -7.19
C VAL A 478 -5.95 11.41 -7.95
N ALA A 479 -6.36 10.68 -8.98
CA ALA A 479 -7.45 11.05 -9.88
C ALA A 479 -7.33 12.52 -10.35
N THR A 480 -8.38 13.30 -10.23
CA THR A 480 -8.46 14.67 -10.74
C THR A 480 -8.36 15.72 -9.65
N LEU A 481 -7.94 15.34 -8.43
CA LEU A 481 -7.90 16.25 -7.29
C LEU A 481 -7.16 17.56 -7.55
N PRO A 482 -5.97 17.59 -8.18
CA PRO A 482 -5.28 18.83 -8.52
C PRO A 482 -6.11 19.78 -9.38
N PHE A 483 -6.98 19.25 -10.25
CA PHE A 483 -7.86 20.10 -11.07
C PHE A 483 -8.95 20.77 -10.25
N LEU A 484 -9.42 20.13 -9.17
CA LEU A 484 -10.35 20.74 -8.23
C LEU A 484 -9.69 21.80 -7.32
N ALA A 485 -8.37 21.82 -7.27
CA ALA A 485 -7.59 22.74 -6.45
C ALA A 485 -7.37 24.11 -7.10
N LEU A 486 -7.79 24.35 -8.35
CA LEU A 486 -7.70 25.66 -8.97
C LEU A 486 -8.34 26.72 -8.06
N PRO A 487 -7.60 27.79 -7.70
CA PRO A 487 -8.05 28.72 -6.67
C PRO A 487 -9.05 29.76 -7.22
N LEU A 488 -10.13 29.31 -7.86
CA LEU A 488 -11.20 30.16 -8.38
C LEU A 488 -11.84 31.01 -7.30
N TRP A 489 -11.87 30.52 -6.07
CA TRP A 489 -12.38 31.19 -4.88
C TRP A 489 -11.60 32.47 -4.54
N LEU A 490 -10.37 32.69 -5.04
CA LEU A 490 -9.61 33.92 -4.83
C LEU A 490 -10.33 35.13 -5.36
N PHE A 491 -11.06 34.96 -6.48
CA PHE A 491 -11.77 36.04 -7.15
C PHE A 491 -13.17 36.31 -6.57
N SER A 492 -13.58 35.51 -5.57
CA SER A 492 -14.90 35.63 -4.95
C SER A 492 -14.92 36.66 -3.82
N SER A 493 -15.97 37.48 -3.75
CA SER A 493 -16.25 38.35 -2.61
C SER A 493 -16.94 37.62 -1.43
N PHE A 494 -17.42 36.35 -1.64
CA PHE A 494 -18.11 35.59 -0.61
C PHE A 494 -17.18 35.03 0.47
N ILE A 495 -15.88 35.05 0.24
CA ILE A 495 -14.88 34.49 1.17
C ILE A 495 -14.10 35.64 1.81
N PRO A 496 -14.05 35.71 3.16
CA PRO A 496 -13.26 36.72 3.85
C PRO A 496 -11.77 36.64 3.52
N ASN A 497 -11.11 37.77 3.45
CA ASN A 497 -9.66 37.80 3.14
C ASN A 497 -8.79 36.98 4.10
N ARG A 498 -9.20 36.92 5.38
CA ARG A 498 -8.48 36.09 6.38
C ARG A 498 -8.53 34.60 6.03
N THR A 499 -9.73 34.11 5.66
CA THR A 499 -9.94 32.74 5.20
C THR A 499 -9.13 32.46 3.94
N LYS A 500 -9.15 33.37 2.94
CA LYS A 500 -8.34 33.24 1.72
C LYS A 500 -6.85 33.12 2.04
N LYS A 501 -6.33 33.99 2.90
CA LYS A 501 -4.92 33.96 3.31
C LYS A 501 -4.54 32.63 3.95
N PHE A 502 -5.39 32.09 4.82
CA PHE A 502 -5.11 30.83 5.50
C PHE A 502 -5.07 29.64 4.52
N ILE A 503 -6.03 29.56 3.60
CA ILE A 503 -6.05 28.51 2.57
C ILE A 503 -4.83 28.64 1.64
N LEU A 504 -4.46 29.87 1.26
CA LEU A 504 -3.25 30.12 0.47
C LEU A 504 -1.99 29.62 1.19
N VAL A 505 -1.87 29.89 2.49
CA VAL A 505 -0.74 29.37 3.29
C VAL A 505 -0.70 27.83 3.18
N GLY A 506 -1.84 27.16 3.33
CA GLY A 506 -1.91 25.70 3.18
C GLY A 506 -1.51 25.21 1.80
N LEU A 507 -2.02 25.84 0.74
CA LEU A 507 -1.71 25.45 -0.65
C LEU A 507 -0.24 25.79 -1.04
N CYS A 508 0.23 26.98 -0.73
CA CYS A 508 1.62 27.37 -0.98
C CYS A 508 2.59 26.52 -0.15
N GLY A 509 2.26 26.27 1.12
CA GLY A 509 3.02 25.36 1.97
C GLY A 509 3.07 23.93 1.39
N SER A 510 1.97 23.48 0.82
CA SER A 510 1.91 22.18 0.12
C SER A 510 2.80 22.13 -1.12
N MET A 511 2.84 23.20 -1.92
CA MET A 511 3.73 23.29 -3.07
C MET A 511 5.20 23.33 -2.65
N ILE A 512 5.54 24.07 -1.59
CA ILE A 512 6.90 24.07 -1.00
C ILE A 512 7.25 22.66 -0.52
N ALA A 513 6.33 21.96 0.14
CA ALA A 513 6.54 20.59 0.60
C ALA A 513 6.84 19.64 -0.56
N ILE A 514 6.09 19.72 -1.66
CA ILE A 514 6.34 18.94 -2.87
C ILE A 514 7.74 19.27 -3.42
N GLY A 515 8.10 20.56 -3.50
CA GLY A 515 9.43 20.97 -3.94
C GLY A 515 10.56 20.41 -3.09
N VAL A 516 10.43 20.45 -1.76
CA VAL A 516 11.39 19.85 -0.83
C VAL A 516 11.50 18.34 -1.04
N MET A 517 10.37 17.62 -1.19
CA MET A 517 10.36 16.18 -1.47
C MET A 517 11.08 15.85 -2.78
N MET A 518 10.91 16.65 -3.82
CA MET A 518 11.61 16.46 -5.09
C MET A 518 13.11 16.70 -4.97
N ILE A 519 13.54 17.71 -4.21
CA ILE A 519 14.97 18.03 -3.97
C ILE A 519 15.67 16.91 -3.18
N VAL A 520 14.97 16.32 -2.21
CA VAL A 520 15.48 15.21 -1.38
C VAL A 520 15.42 13.87 -2.14
N ASN A 521 14.98 13.89 -3.39
CA ASN A 521 14.87 12.72 -4.27
C ASN A 521 13.90 11.63 -3.77
N ASN A 522 12.87 12.02 -3.04
CA ASN A 522 11.87 11.11 -2.49
C ASN A 522 10.45 11.54 -2.85
N ALA A 523 10.16 11.52 -4.16
CA ALA A 523 8.89 11.94 -4.72
C ALA A 523 7.83 10.82 -4.73
N LEU A 524 7.93 9.83 -3.82
CA LEU A 524 6.91 8.79 -3.70
C LEU A 524 5.57 9.43 -3.36
N LEU A 525 4.55 9.09 -4.14
CA LEU A 525 3.24 9.72 -4.08
C LEU A 525 2.58 9.64 -2.69
N ARG A 526 2.79 8.54 -1.96
CA ARG A 526 2.27 8.35 -0.59
C ARG A 526 2.86 9.36 0.42
N TYR A 527 4.09 9.83 0.21
CA TYR A 527 4.70 10.83 1.09
C TYR A 527 4.07 12.22 0.91
N ALA A 528 3.37 12.45 -0.19
CA ALA A 528 2.59 13.66 -0.43
C ALA A 528 1.19 13.63 0.23
N LEU A 529 0.79 12.55 0.90
CA LEU A 529 -0.52 12.47 1.57
C LEU A 529 -0.82 13.64 2.52
N PRO A 530 0.15 14.18 3.31
CA PRO A 530 -0.08 15.35 4.15
C PRO A 530 -0.43 16.65 3.40
N VAL A 531 -0.21 16.69 2.09
CA VAL A 531 -0.56 17.83 1.20
C VAL A 531 -2.04 17.80 0.81
N PHE A 532 -2.63 16.62 0.66
CA PHE A 532 -3.98 16.45 0.11
C PHE A 532 -5.12 17.06 0.94
N PRO A 533 -5.07 17.14 2.29
CA PRO A 533 -6.02 17.90 3.07
C PRO A 533 -6.20 19.35 2.60
N TRP A 534 -5.13 20.02 2.25
CA TRP A 534 -5.11 21.42 1.81
C TRP A 534 -5.66 21.58 0.41
N ILE A 535 -5.34 20.66 -0.47
CA ILE A 535 -5.89 20.59 -1.82
C ILE A 535 -7.41 20.36 -1.77
N ALA A 536 -7.87 19.41 -0.95
CA ALA A 536 -9.30 19.14 -0.76
C ALA A 536 -10.04 20.35 -0.17
N LEU A 537 -9.41 21.07 0.77
CA LEU A 537 -9.96 22.29 1.35
C LEU A 537 -10.08 23.42 0.31
N GLY A 538 -9.06 23.60 -0.54
CA GLY A 538 -9.09 24.56 -1.65
C GLY A 538 -10.19 24.25 -2.66
N ALA A 539 -10.37 22.97 -3.00
CA ALA A 539 -11.45 22.52 -3.88
C ALA A 539 -12.83 22.76 -3.26
N ALA A 540 -13.00 22.47 -1.96
CA ALA A 540 -14.25 22.73 -1.24
C ALA A 540 -14.58 24.24 -1.15
N ALA A 541 -13.57 25.11 -1.11
CA ALA A 541 -13.76 26.56 -1.18
C ALA A 541 -14.39 27.02 -2.50
N ASN A 542 -14.03 26.39 -3.64
CA ASN A 542 -14.70 26.67 -4.92
C ASN A 542 -16.18 26.26 -4.87
N VAL A 543 -16.47 25.09 -4.34
CA VAL A 543 -17.85 24.61 -4.19
C VAL A 543 -18.65 25.51 -3.24
N HIS A 544 -18.06 26.01 -2.16
CA HIS A 544 -18.67 26.97 -1.25
C HIS A 544 -19.11 28.24 -1.96
N VAL A 545 -18.26 28.78 -2.83
CA VAL A 545 -18.60 30.02 -3.61
C VAL A 545 -19.82 29.78 -4.49
N VAL A 546 -19.90 28.61 -5.13
CA VAL A 546 -21.06 28.25 -5.97
C VAL A 546 -22.32 28.15 -5.13
N TYR A 547 -22.29 27.43 -4.01
CA TYR A 547 -23.46 27.33 -3.15
C TYR A 547 -23.94 28.69 -2.64
N LYS A 548 -23.02 29.55 -2.23
CA LYS A 548 -23.37 30.92 -1.81
C LYS A 548 -24.02 31.75 -2.93
N TYR A 549 -23.54 31.58 -4.15
CA TYR A 549 -24.14 32.24 -5.31
C TYR A 549 -25.53 31.69 -5.62
N LEU A 550 -25.74 30.39 -5.53
CA LEU A 550 -27.02 29.72 -5.81
C LEU A 550 -28.07 29.99 -4.72
N GLU A 551 -27.67 30.03 -3.45
CA GLU A 551 -28.53 30.46 -2.34
C GLU A 551 -29.11 31.83 -2.61
N ASN A 552 -28.30 32.80 -3.10
CA ASN A 552 -28.74 34.14 -3.43
C ASN A 552 -29.65 34.19 -4.68
N LYS A 553 -29.79 33.14 -5.45
CA LYS A 553 -30.56 33.02 -6.69
C LYS A 553 -31.74 32.06 -6.59
N GLU A 554 -31.97 31.46 -5.44
CA GLU A 554 -32.99 30.41 -5.20
C GLU A 554 -32.96 29.26 -6.20
N SER A 555 -31.78 28.95 -6.74
CA SER A 555 -31.58 27.94 -7.80
C SER A 555 -31.28 26.58 -7.19
N TRP A 556 -32.27 25.94 -6.55
CA TRP A 556 -32.12 24.64 -5.91
C TRP A 556 -31.72 23.51 -6.91
N LEU A 557 -32.25 23.57 -8.15
CA LEU A 557 -31.98 22.59 -9.20
C LEU A 557 -30.47 22.52 -9.52
N LEU A 558 -29.85 23.70 -9.67
CA LEU A 558 -28.41 23.77 -9.91
C LEU A 558 -27.59 23.25 -8.71
N GLY A 559 -28.03 23.55 -7.48
CA GLY A 559 -27.41 23.02 -6.28
C GLY A 559 -27.41 21.49 -6.24
N ASN A 560 -28.54 20.89 -6.59
CA ASN A 560 -28.67 19.42 -6.69
C ASN A 560 -27.81 18.81 -7.81
N LEU A 561 -27.75 19.49 -8.97
CA LEU A 561 -26.87 19.05 -10.06
C LEU A 561 -25.40 19.04 -9.63
N LEU A 562 -24.91 20.09 -8.95
CA LEU A 562 -23.57 20.13 -8.42
C LEU A 562 -23.31 19.00 -7.41
N PHE A 563 -24.28 18.73 -6.55
CA PHE A 563 -24.20 17.65 -5.59
C PHE A 563 -24.10 16.28 -6.28
N LEU A 564 -24.93 16.01 -7.30
CA LEU A 564 -24.87 14.78 -8.11
C LEU A 564 -23.53 14.61 -8.81
N LEU A 565 -22.97 15.70 -9.36
CA LEU A 565 -21.64 15.67 -9.99
C LEU A 565 -20.55 15.33 -8.96
N LEU A 566 -20.64 15.85 -7.74
CA LEU A 566 -19.70 15.49 -6.67
C LEU A 566 -19.85 14.03 -6.25
N LEU A 567 -21.08 13.51 -6.15
CA LEU A 567 -21.32 12.09 -5.89
C LEU A 567 -20.77 11.20 -7.01
N ALA A 568 -21.02 11.56 -8.27
CA ALA A 568 -20.49 10.86 -9.43
C ALA A 568 -18.96 10.88 -9.45
N PHE A 569 -18.35 12.00 -9.07
CA PHE A 569 -16.90 12.09 -8.88
C PHE A 569 -16.40 11.11 -7.82
N GLY A 570 -16.97 11.13 -6.60
CA GLY A 570 -16.59 10.20 -5.53
C GLY A 570 -16.75 8.75 -5.94
N PHE A 571 -17.82 8.41 -6.66
CA PHE A 571 -18.04 7.07 -7.21
C PHE A 571 -16.97 6.69 -8.22
N SER A 572 -16.70 7.55 -9.21
CA SER A 572 -15.72 7.29 -10.28
C SER A 572 -14.32 7.01 -9.72
N THR A 573 -13.95 7.65 -8.61
CA THR A 573 -12.64 7.46 -7.96
C THR A 573 -12.49 6.09 -7.27
N ARG A 574 -13.59 5.37 -7.02
CA ARG A 574 -13.57 4.01 -6.44
C ARG A 574 -13.54 2.91 -7.49
N LEU A 575 -13.89 3.22 -8.73
CA LEU A 575 -13.91 2.22 -9.81
C LEU A 575 -12.57 1.48 -9.98
N PRO A 576 -11.38 2.12 -9.93
CA PRO A 576 -10.12 1.41 -10.05
C PRO A 576 -9.88 0.39 -8.93
N ILE A 577 -10.32 0.70 -7.70
CA ILE A 577 -10.17 -0.21 -6.56
C ILE A 577 -11.14 -1.39 -6.70
N ILE A 578 -12.35 -1.14 -7.18
CA ILE A 578 -13.43 -2.13 -7.29
C ILE A 578 -13.26 -3.01 -8.54
N ALA A 579 -12.87 -2.43 -9.67
CA ALA A 579 -12.70 -3.15 -10.93
C ALA A 579 -11.58 -4.20 -10.88
N ARG A 580 -10.62 -4.06 -9.99
CA ARG A 580 -9.58 -5.06 -9.72
C ARG A 580 -10.06 -6.26 -8.89
N LEU A 581 -11.36 -6.33 -8.59
CA LEU A 581 -11.98 -7.46 -7.92
C LEU A 581 -11.85 -8.78 -8.67
N SER A 582 -11.65 -8.73 -9.98
CA SER A 582 -11.70 -9.89 -10.86
C SER A 582 -10.34 -10.47 -11.25
N GLU A 583 -9.24 -9.78 -11.00
CA GLU A 583 -7.90 -10.25 -11.37
C GLU A 583 -7.31 -11.20 -10.31
N ASN A 584 -6.57 -12.25 -10.76
CA ASN A 584 -5.81 -13.17 -9.90
C ASN A 584 -4.59 -12.51 -9.21
N LEU A 585 -4.62 -11.20 -9.02
CA LEU A 585 -3.54 -10.42 -8.43
C LEU A 585 -3.71 -10.25 -6.93
N PRO A 586 -2.62 -10.10 -6.17
CA PRO A 586 -2.64 -9.87 -4.72
C PRO A 586 -3.35 -8.59 -4.28
N GLN A 587 -3.96 -7.86 -5.20
CA GLN A 587 -4.61 -6.56 -4.97
C GLN A 587 -6.15 -6.60 -4.98
N ARG A 588 -6.76 -7.79 -5.04
CA ARG A 588 -8.23 -7.96 -5.04
C ARG A 588 -8.84 -7.53 -3.71
N LEU A 589 -10.11 -7.12 -3.77
CA LEU A 589 -10.91 -7.06 -2.54
C LEU A 589 -11.05 -8.48 -1.97
N PRO A 590 -10.76 -8.67 -0.69
CA PRO A 590 -10.76 -9.99 -0.05
C PRO A 590 -12.19 -10.45 0.30
N ILE A 591 -13.10 -10.48 -0.69
CA ILE A 591 -14.53 -10.77 -0.46
C ILE A 591 -14.72 -12.19 0.07
N ASN A 592 -14.04 -13.18 -0.52
CA ASN A 592 -14.16 -14.57 -0.08
C ASN A 592 -13.65 -14.74 1.35
N TYR A 593 -12.51 -14.11 1.67
CA TYR A 593 -11.99 -14.09 3.02
C TYR A 593 -12.97 -13.40 4.00
N PHE A 594 -13.44 -12.20 3.64
CA PHE A 594 -14.40 -11.44 4.45
C PHE A 594 -15.70 -12.20 4.74
N LEU A 595 -16.19 -12.96 3.75
CA LEU A 595 -17.39 -13.81 3.89
C LEU A 595 -17.12 -15.17 4.53
N GLY A 596 -15.88 -15.48 4.91
CA GLY A 596 -15.48 -16.76 5.49
C GLY A 596 -15.51 -17.95 4.51
N ARG A 597 -15.52 -17.68 3.20
CA ARG A 597 -15.45 -18.70 2.14
C ARG A 597 -14.02 -19.14 1.83
N GLU A 598 -13.05 -18.38 2.27
CA GLU A 598 -11.62 -18.61 2.16
C GLU A 598 -11.01 -18.46 3.55
N ASN A 599 -10.19 -19.39 3.99
CA ASN A 599 -9.49 -19.29 5.26
C ASN A 599 -8.22 -18.43 5.13
N ARG A 600 -7.54 -18.19 6.27
CA ARG A 600 -6.34 -17.34 6.32
C ARG A 600 -5.17 -17.93 5.51
N GLU A 601 -4.98 -19.24 5.60
CA GLU A 601 -3.89 -19.95 4.94
C GLU A 601 -4.03 -19.89 3.41
N ASP A 602 -5.22 -20.21 2.90
CA ASP A 602 -5.51 -20.17 1.46
C ASP A 602 -5.36 -18.74 0.92
N TYR A 603 -5.84 -17.73 1.69
CA TYR A 603 -5.68 -16.34 1.32
C TYR A 603 -4.20 -15.94 1.22
N LEU A 604 -3.38 -16.33 2.19
CA LEU A 604 -1.94 -16.00 2.19
C LEU A 604 -1.18 -16.76 1.10
N SER A 605 -1.42 -18.07 0.92
CA SER A 605 -0.78 -18.86 -0.15
C SER A 605 -1.07 -18.31 -1.55
N ARG A 606 -2.31 -17.83 -1.76
CA ARG A 606 -2.72 -17.26 -3.03
C ARG A 606 -2.15 -15.86 -3.29
N ASN A 607 -2.02 -15.02 -2.26
CA ASN A 607 -1.66 -13.60 -2.40
C ASN A 607 -0.20 -13.30 -2.05
N LEU A 608 0.50 -14.23 -1.43
CA LEU A 608 1.89 -14.09 -1.00
C LEU A 608 2.67 -15.34 -1.38
N PRO A 609 3.24 -15.39 -2.59
CA PRO A 609 3.90 -16.61 -3.12
C PRO A 609 4.95 -17.22 -2.19
N VAL A 610 5.69 -16.38 -1.44
CA VAL A 610 6.72 -16.84 -0.49
C VAL A 610 6.15 -17.50 0.78
N TYR A 611 4.83 -17.39 1.04
CA TYR A 611 4.22 -17.89 2.26
C TYR A 611 4.36 -19.41 2.44
N ASP A 612 4.13 -20.16 1.35
CA ASP A 612 4.27 -21.63 1.38
C ASP A 612 5.73 -22.05 1.62
N ALA A 613 6.70 -21.31 1.07
CA ALA A 613 8.12 -21.53 1.33
C ALA A 613 8.50 -21.25 2.79
N PHE A 614 7.96 -20.18 3.39
CA PHE A 614 8.16 -19.88 4.81
C PHE A 614 7.63 -21.01 5.71
N ARG A 615 6.42 -21.47 5.44
CA ARG A 615 5.84 -22.61 6.17
C ARG A 615 6.68 -23.88 6.01
N PHE A 616 7.15 -24.13 4.79
CA PHE A 616 8.01 -25.28 4.53
C PHE A 616 9.33 -25.20 5.32
N ILE A 617 9.98 -24.04 5.34
CA ILE A 617 11.22 -23.83 6.10
C ILE A 617 10.97 -23.99 7.61
N ASP A 618 9.91 -23.38 8.14
CA ASP A 618 9.61 -23.44 9.59
C ASP A 618 9.24 -24.85 10.07
N GLN A 619 8.83 -25.75 9.16
CA GLN A 619 8.56 -27.17 9.46
C GLN A 619 9.81 -28.05 9.41
N GLN A 620 10.95 -27.53 8.93
CA GLN A 620 12.20 -28.34 8.88
C GLN A 620 12.73 -28.58 10.31
N PRO A 621 13.40 -29.72 10.52
CA PRO A 621 14.02 -30.04 11.82
C PRO A 621 15.09 -29.00 12.18
N GLY A 622 15.12 -28.54 13.43
CA GLY A 622 16.14 -27.59 13.93
C GLY A 622 15.55 -26.32 14.53
N GLY A 623 14.28 -26.05 14.31
CA GLY A 623 13.61 -24.88 14.89
C GLY A 623 13.75 -23.60 14.03
N ARG A 624 14.30 -22.54 14.59
CA ARG A 624 14.48 -21.26 13.85
C ARG A 624 15.73 -21.35 12.95
N HIS A 625 15.53 -21.23 11.65
CA HIS A 625 16.61 -21.29 10.67
C HIS A 625 17.07 -19.89 10.24
N ARG A 626 18.31 -19.78 9.75
CA ARG A 626 18.80 -18.57 9.10
C ARG A 626 18.82 -18.80 7.59
N VAL A 627 18.13 -17.93 6.86
CA VAL A 627 17.86 -18.04 5.43
C VAL A 627 18.45 -16.85 4.70
N LEU A 628 19.32 -17.10 3.73
CA LEU A 628 19.75 -16.10 2.76
C LEU A 628 18.64 -15.92 1.73
N SER A 629 18.13 -14.71 1.54
CA SER A 629 16.99 -14.49 0.65
C SER A 629 17.35 -13.57 -0.51
N VAL A 630 17.12 -14.04 -1.75
CA VAL A 630 17.35 -13.32 -2.99
C VAL A 630 16.00 -13.04 -3.64
N GLY A 631 15.69 -11.75 -3.88
CA GLY A 631 14.41 -11.33 -4.44
C GLY A 631 13.26 -11.33 -3.44
N ASN A 632 13.54 -11.43 -2.13
CA ASN A 632 12.52 -11.31 -1.11
C ASN A 632 13.10 -10.77 0.20
N GLU A 633 12.51 -9.71 0.72
CA GLU A 633 12.86 -9.07 2.00
C GLU A 633 11.76 -9.24 3.07
N PHE A 634 10.73 -10.05 2.83
CA PHE A 634 9.63 -10.27 3.77
C PHE A 634 10.08 -11.10 4.96
N ARG A 635 9.62 -10.71 6.17
CA ARG A 635 9.96 -11.36 7.44
C ARG A 635 8.71 -11.74 8.26
N LEU A 636 7.57 -11.19 7.91
CA LEU A 636 6.31 -11.53 8.55
C LEU A 636 5.90 -12.97 8.15
N TYR A 637 5.22 -13.68 9.01
CA TYR A 637 4.71 -15.04 8.81
C TYR A 637 5.74 -16.17 8.82
N THR A 638 6.96 -15.93 9.27
CA THR A 638 7.95 -16.98 9.51
C THR A 638 8.59 -16.81 10.88
N SER A 639 8.91 -17.91 11.53
CA SER A 639 9.71 -17.94 12.75
C SER A 639 11.21 -17.90 12.46
N SER A 640 11.59 -18.18 11.20
CA SER A 640 12.97 -18.22 10.73
C SER A 640 13.49 -16.81 10.46
N ARG A 641 14.81 -16.64 10.54
CA ARG A 641 15.46 -15.37 10.23
C ARG A 641 15.70 -15.26 8.73
N ILE A 642 15.05 -14.30 8.10
CA ILE A 642 15.19 -14.00 6.66
C ILE A 642 16.14 -12.81 6.50
N ASP A 643 17.32 -13.07 5.94
CA ASP A 643 18.31 -12.04 5.60
C ASP A 643 18.26 -11.77 4.09
N GLY A 644 17.54 -10.73 3.69
CA GLY A 644 17.45 -10.30 2.29
C GLY A 644 18.78 -9.71 1.81
N VAL A 645 19.28 -10.15 0.67
CA VAL A 645 20.58 -9.69 0.13
C VAL A 645 20.61 -8.20 -0.18
N TRP A 646 19.45 -7.56 -0.32
CA TRP A 646 19.36 -6.15 -0.61
C TRP A 646 19.36 -5.25 0.63
N ASP A 647 18.81 -5.70 1.73
CA ASP A 647 18.64 -4.90 2.96
C ASP A 647 19.60 -5.31 4.08
N VAL A 648 20.23 -6.48 3.99
CA VAL A 648 21.23 -6.97 4.93
C VAL A 648 22.62 -6.87 4.30
N LYS A 649 23.43 -5.91 4.76
CA LYS A 649 24.76 -5.62 4.20
C LYS A 649 25.69 -6.84 4.21
N GLU A 650 25.65 -7.63 5.27
CA GLU A 650 26.45 -8.86 5.39
C GLU A 650 26.10 -9.87 4.30
N ALA A 651 24.79 -10.11 4.07
CA ALA A 651 24.32 -11.03 3.03
C ALA A 651 24.78 -10.58 1.63
N HIS A 652 24.65 -9.28 1.35
CA HIS A 652 25.12 -8.69 0.09
C HIS A 652 26.63 -8.84 -0.10
N GLN A 653 27.41 -8.53 0.94
CA GLN A 653 28.87 -8.62 0.88
C GLN A 653 29.37 -10.06 0.64
N LEU A 654 28.74 -11.05 1.26
CA LEU A 654 29.07 -12.46 1.03
C LEU A 654 29.01 -12.86 -0.44
N LEU A 655 27.91 -12.47 -1.12
CA LEU A 655 27.72 -12.83 -2.53
C LEU A 655 28.66 -12.08 -3.48
N ILE A 656 29.10 -10.88 -3.13
CA ILE A 656 30.03 -10.09 -3.96
C ILE A 656 31.49 -10.50 -3.72
N SER A 657 31.86 -10.81 -2.47
CA SER A 657 33.26 -11.07 -2.10
C SER A 657 33.73 -12.50 -2.34
N ALA A 658 32.79 -13.45 -2.52
CA ALA A 658 33.14 -14.85 -2.72
C ALA A 658 33.90 -15.04 -4.04
N GLN A 659 35.09 -15.67 -3.95
CA GLN A 659 35.96 -15.89 -5.11
C GLN A 659 35.66 -17.22 -5.82
N ASN A 660 35.08 -18.17 -5.09
CA ASN A 660 34.72 -19.49 -5.63
C ASN A 660 33.52 -20.09 -4.86
N GLU A 661 32.94 -21.13 -5.45
CA GLU A 661 31.72 -21.80 -4.97
C GLU A 661 31.89 -22.45 -3.60
N SER A 662 33.04 -23.14 -3.38
CA SER A 662 33.34 -23.83 -2.13
C SER A 662 33.51 -22.84 -0.97
N GLU A 663 34.22 -21.75 -1.20
CA GLU A 663 34.39 -20.70 -0.21
C GLU A 663 33.05 -20.10 0.20
N LEU A 664 32.15 -19.83 -0.76
CA LEU A 664 30.81 -19.32 -0.48
C LEU A 664 30.02 -20.30 0.38
N ALA A 665 30.00 -21.58 0.03
CA ALA A 665 29.26 -22.60 0.80
C ALA A 665 29.74 -22.65 2.26
N ILE A 666 31.05 -22.72 2.46
CA ILE A 666 31.66 -22.79 3.80
C ILE A 666 31.36 -21.51 4.59
N GLU A 667 31.50 -20.34 3.97
CA GLU A 667 31.30 -19.07 4.66
C GLU A 667 29.84 -18.83 5.03
N LEU A 668 28.89 -19.21 4.17
CA LEU A 668 27.46 -19.18 4.48
C LEU A 668 27.13 -20.05 5.69
N LEU A 669 27.60 -21.30 5.68
CA LEU A 669 27.36 -22.25 6.77
C LEU A 669 28.03 -21.81 8.10
N LYS A 670 29.25 -21.25 8.07
CA LYS A 670 29.93 -20.68 9.26
C LYS A 670 29.12 -19.56 9.87
N ARG A 671 28.39 -18.78 9.07
CA ARG A 671 27.51 -17.68 9.54
C ARG A 671 26.12 -18.17 9.91
N GLY A 672 25.90 -19.49 9.86
CA GLY A 672 24.66 -20.12 10.27
C GLY A 672 23.55 -20.07 9.21
N TYR A 673 23.84 -19.68 7.95
CA TYR A 673 22.87 -19.83 6.88
C TYR A 673 22.71 -21.31 6.53
N GLU A 674 21.50 -21.82 6.64
CA GLU A 674 21.16 -23.20 6.32
C GLU A 674 20.47 -23.32 4.96
N TYR A 675 19.74 -22.29 4.58
CA TYR A 675 18.92 -22.25 3.37
C TYR A 675 19.16 -20.99 2.55
N ILE A 676 18.93 -21.13 1.24
CA ILE A 676 18.80 -20.01 0.30
C ILE A 676 17.38 -20.02 -0.26
N LEU A 677 16.67 -18.91 -0.13
CA LEU A 677 15.37 -18.67 -0.73
C LEU A 677 15.55 -17.75 -1.94
N ILE A 678 15.05 -18.16 -3.10
CA ILE A 678 15.09 -17.36 -4.33
C ILE A 678 13.66 -17.12 -4.81
N ASN A 679 13.30 -15.86 -4.98
CA ASN A 679 12.07 -15.44 -5.65
C ASN A 679 12.40 -15.12 -7.10
N GLN A 680 12.33 -16.13 -7.98
CA GLN A 680 12.70 -15.99 -9.40
C GLN A 680 11.92 -14.88 -10.12
N PRO A 681 10.58 -14.76 -9.99
CA PRO A 681 9.84 -13.68 -10.62
C PRO A 681 10.36 -12.27 -10.25
N GLU A 682 10.72 -12.04 -9.00
CA GLU A 682 11.27 -10.75 -8.57
C GLU A 682 12.71 -10.55 -9.07
N VAL A 683 13.54 -11.58 -8.99
CA VAL A 683 14.92 -11.54 -9.49
C VAL A 683 14.94 -11.19 -10.98
N GLU A 684 14.07 -11.79 -11.77
CA GLU A 684 13.97 -11.52 -13.21
C GLU A 684 13.38 -10.13 -13.52
N PHE A 685 12.37 -9.71 -12.75
CA PHE A 685 11.75 -8.40 -12.92
C PHE A 685 12.74 -7.26 -12.63
N VAL A 686 13.65 -7.45 -11.66
CA VAL A 686 14.62 -6.44 -11.22
C VAL A 686 16.04 -6.98 -11.36
N LYS A 687 16.40 -7.54 -12.53
CA LYS A 687 17.70 -8.18 -12.81
C LYS A 687 18.89 -7.36 -12.31
N TRP A 688 18.92 -6.05 -12.54
CA TRP A 688 20.00 -5.16 -12.12
C TRP A 688 20.22 -5.11 -10.59
N LYS A 689 19.19 -5.43 -9.79
CA LYS A 689 19.23 -5.40 -8.33
C LYS A 689 19.84 -6.69 -7.75
N TYR A 690 19.67 -7.82 -8.45
CA TYR A 690 20.02 -9.14 -7.98
C TYR A 690 21.03 -9.85 -8.89
N ASP A 691 21.86 -9.07 -9.61
CA ASP A 691 22.90 -9.62 -10.48
C ASP A 691 24.12 -10.02 -9.64
N TYR A 692 24.11 -11.26 -9.17
CA TYR A 692 25.21 -11.87 -8.43
C TYR A 692 25.83 -12.99 -9.28
N PRO A 693 27.01 -12.76 -9.90
CA PRO A 693 27.64 -13.73 -10.79
C PRO A 693 27.81 -15.13 -10.15
N ILE A 694 28.13 -15.17 -8.87
CA ILE A 694 28.28 -16.43 -8.13
C ILE A 694 26.98 -17.25 -8.05
N LEU A 695 25.80 -16.63 -8.16
CA LEU A 695 24.51 -17.32 -8.19
C LEU A 695 24.00 -17.53 -9.61
N ASN A 696 24.27 -16.60 -10.52
CA ASN A 696 23.65 -16.58 -11.85
C ASN A 696 24.50 -17.23 -12.91
N GLN A 697 25.85 -17.24 -12.78
CA GLN A 697 26.80 -17.68 -13.79
C GLN A 697 27.66 -18.87 -13.35
N SER A 698 27.66 -19.20 -12.04
CA SER A 698 28.38 -20.35 -11.53
C SER A 698 27.48 -21.58 -11.34
N HIS A 699 28.08 -22.72 -11.09
CA HIS A 699 27.34 -23.94 -10.75
C HIS A 699 27.08 -24.08 -9.24
N PHE A 700 27.19 -23.01 -8.46
CA PHE A 700 27.07 -23.05 -7.00
C PHE A 700 25.75 -23.68 -6.53
N LEU A 701 24.62 -23.24 -7.07
CA LEU A 701 23.30 -23.77 -6.68
C LEU A 701 23.12 -25.25 -7.04
N VAL A 702 23.77 -25.70 -8.12
CA VAL A 702 23.69 -27.11 -8.55
C VAL A 702 24.66 -27.99 -7.78
N ARG A 703 25.87 -27.48 -7.48
CA ARG A 703 26.92 -28.30 -6.86
C ARG A 703 26.87 -28.33 -5.33
N TYR A 704 26.53 -27.20 -4.71
CA TYR A 704 26.58 -27.04 -3.24
C TYR A 704 25.21 -26.87 -2.58
N CYS A 705 24.13 -26.87 -3.38
CA CYS A 705 22.79 -26.67 -2.85
C CYS A 705 21.81 -27.71 -3.39
N GLN A 706 21.04 -28.30 -2.51
CA GLN A 706 19.94 -29.18 -2.86
C GLN A 706 18.63 -28.37 -2.88
N LEU A 707 17.95 -28.38 -4.01
CA LEU A 707 16.60 -27.79 -4.12
C LEU A 707 15.62 -28.69 -3.36
N ILE A 708 14.99 -28.17 -2.32
CA ILE A 708 14.08 -28.91 -1.42
C ILE A 708 12.65 -28.43 -1.48
N PHE A 709 12.38 -27.25 -2.08
CA PHE A 709 11.05 -26.72 -2.29
C PHE A 709 11.04 -25.86 -3.55
N ALA A 710 9.99 -26.02 -4.37
CA ALA A 710 9.74 -25.19 -5.54
C ALA A 710 8.24 -25.04 -5.78
N LYS A 711 7.73 -23.80 -5.74
CA LYS A 711 6.32 -23.49 -6.04
C LYS A 711 6.20 -22.04 -6.52
N ASN A 712 5.47 -21.81 -7.60
CA ASN A 712 5.20 -20.48 -8.17
C ASN A 712 6.47 -19.61 -8.37
N GLY A 713 7.60 -20.23 -8.75
CA GLY A 713 8.88 -19.56 -8.92
C GLY A 713 9.60 -19.20 -7.61
N ILE A 714 9.09 -19.64 -6.47
CA ILE A 714 9.78 -19.55 -5.18
C ILE A 714 10.54 -20.85 -4.96
N LEU A 715 11.84 -20.72 -4.77
CA LEU A 715 12.77 -21.85 -4.62
C LEU A 715 13.42 -21.80 -3.24
N VAL A 716 13.55 -22.97 -2.58
CA VAL A 716 14.34 -23.10 -1.35
C VAL A 716 15.39 -24.17 -1.55
N TYR A 717 16.63 -23.78 -1.36
CA TYR A 717 17.80 -24.65 -1.42
C TYR A 717 18.36 -24.86 -0.03
N LYS A 718 18.78 -26.09 0.27
CA LYS A 718 19.57 -26.43 1.46
C LYS A 718 21.05 -26.41 1.08
N ILE A 719 21.88 -25.76 1.89
CA ILE A 719 23.31 -25.58 1.64
C ILE A 719 24.11 -26.78 2.20
N PHE A 720 25.14 -27.25 1.47
CA PHE A 720 26.05 -28.28 1.87
C PHE A 720 27.51 -27.80 1.77
N PRO A 721 28.39 -28.26 2.68
CA PRO A 721 29.80 -27.87 2.66
C PRO A 721 30.62 -28.50 1.55
N GLU A 722 30.17 -29.65 1.01
CA GLU A 722 30.83 -30.44 -0.05
C GLU A 722 29.94 -30.50 -1.30
N PRO A 723 30.54 -30.66 -2.48
CA PRO A 723 29.80 -30.79 -3.72
C PRO A 723 28.88 -32.02 -3.72
N LEU A 724 27.63 -31.81 -4.17
CA LEU A 724 26.63 -32.87 -4.27
C LEU A 724 26.85 -33.71 -5.53
N VAL A 725 26.63 -35.03 -5.40
CA VAL A 725 26.52 -35.92 -6.56
C VAL A 725 25.05 -36.11 -6.88
N LEU A 726 24.59 -35.45 -7.94
CA LEU A 726 23.19 -35.53 -8.38
C LEU A 726 23.00 -36.69 -9.37
N PRO A 727 21.87 -37.42 -9.31
CA PRO A 727 21.57 -38.46 -10.29
C PRO A 727 21.36 -37.84 -11.68
N GLN A 728 21.72 -38.60 -12.73
CA GLN A 728 21.47 -38.19 -14.11
C GLN A 728 19.93 -38.17 -14.35
N PRO A 729 19.36 -37.04 -14.83
CA PRO A 729 17.94 -36.95 -15.08
C PRO A 729 17.53 -37.67 -16.38
N ASN A 730 16.28 -38.17 -16.39
CA ASN A 730 15.63 -38.64 -17.63
C ASN A 730 14.59 -37.58 -18.07
N ASN A 731 14.63 -37.21 -19.35
CA ASN A 731 13.54 -36.39 -19.93
C ASN A 731 12.28 -37.23 -20.09
N LEU A 732 11.18 -36.76 -19.53
CA LEU A 732 9.88 -37.42 -19.65
C LEU A 732 9.13 -36.97 -20.93
N VAL A 733 9.51 -35.82 -21.52
CA VAL A 733 8.89 -35.26 -22.71
C VAL A 733 9.21 -36.14 -23.91
N GLN A 734 8.17 -36.47 -24.70
CA GLN A 734 8.30 -37.17 -25.95
C GLN A 734 8.35 -36.18 -27.11
N ASN A 735 9.15 -36.45 -28.15
CA ASN A 735 9.39 -35.55 -29.27
C ASN A 735 9.72 -34.11 -28.78
N GLU A 736 10.72 -34.03 -27.91
CA GLU A 736 11.16 -32.84 -27.20
C GLU A 736 11.73 -31.77 -28.15
N SER A 737 12.24 -32.18 -29.32
CA SER A 737 12.85 -31.33 -30.34
C SER A 737 11.93 -31.07 -31.54
N PHE A 738 10.69 -31.57 -31.51
CA PHE A 738 9.68 -31.40 -32.56
C PHE A 738 10.10 -31.97 -33.96
N GLU A 739 11.04 -32.89 -34.00
CA GLU A 739 11.53 -33.52 -35.24
C GLU A 739 10.50 -34.46 -35.85
N GLU A 740 9.63 -35.10 -35.05
CA GLU A 740 8.68 -36.09 -35.49
C GLU A 740 7.32 -35.44 -35.81
N THR A 741 6.88 -35.56 -37.08
CA THR A 741 5.57 -35.08 -37.55
C THR A 741 4.79 -36.15 -38.32
N SER A 742 3.47 -36.15 -38.22
CA SER A 742 2.57 -36.97 -39.03
C SER A 742 1.65 -36.04 -39.84
N GLY A 743 2.04 -35.73 -41.06
CA GLY A 743 1.46 -34.65 -41.84
C GLY A 743 1.75 -33.29 -41.21
N ASP A 744 0.74 -32.48 -40.93
CA ASP A 744 0.86 -31.17 -40.27
C ASP A 744 0.77 -31.26 -38.76
N GLN A 745 0.70 -32.46 -38.18
CA GLN A 745 0.57 -32.64 -36.72
C GLN A 745 1.89 -33.10 -36.08
N LEU A 746 2.19 -32.53 -34.93
CA LEU A 746 3.32 -32.96 -34.12
C LEU A 746 3.01 -34.27 -33.42
N VAL A 747 3.93 -35.24 -33.52
CA VAL A 747 3.79 -36.51 -32.80
C VAL A 747 3.89 -36.26 -31.29
N ALA A 748 3.06 -36.90 -30.49
CA ALA A 748 2.96 -36.81 -29.03
C ALA A 748 2.47 -35.47 -28.47
N TRP A 749 2.24 -34.44 -29.28
CA TRP A 749 1.74 -33.16 -28.84
C TRP A 749 0.32 -32.90 -29.33
N TYR A 750 -0.56 -32.48 -28.43
CA TYR A 750 -1.86 -31.90 -28.79
C TYR A 750 -1.67 -30.43 -29.14
N GLN A 751 -2.30 -29.97 -30.21
CA GLN A 751 -2.08 -28.61 -30.73
C GLN A 751 -3.39 -27.95 -31.13
N ASP A 752 -3.50 -26.62 -30.93
CA ASP A 752 -4.61 -25.80 -31.41
C ASP A 752 -4.14 -24.36 -31.70
N GLY A 753 -4.73 -23.72 -32.69
CA GLY A 753 -4.43 -22.36 -33.11
C GLY A 753 -3.32 -22.25 -34.17
N SER A 754 -2.60 -21.13 -34.19
CA SER A 754 -1.57 -20.80 -35.19
C SER A 754 -0.21 -21.45 -34.83
N ILE A 755 0.04 -22.62 -35.31
CA ILE A 755 1.19 -23.46 -35.01
C ILE A 755 1.86 -23.89 -36.31
N PHE A 756 3.19 -23.82 -36.34
CA PHE A 756 3.99 -24.19 -37.49
C PHE A 756 5.24 -24.96 -37.03
N VAL A 757 5.74 -25.84 -37.88
CA VAL A 757 7.09 -26.42 -37.73
C VAL A 757 8.05 -25.55 -38.52
N SER A 758 9.05 -25.02 -37.85
CA SER A 758 10.10 -24.20 -38.45
C SER A 758 11.33 -25.04 -38.80
N ASN A 759 12.06 -24.66 -39.85
CA ASN A 759 13.37 -25.23 -40.17
C ASN A 759 14.52 -24.49 -39.45
N GLU A 760 14.23 -23.48 -38.65
CA GLU A 760 15.17 -22.85 -37.75
C GLU A 760 15.07 -23.50 -36.38
N ALA A 761 16.12 -24.21 -35.93
CA ALA A 761 16.15 -24.99 -34.71
C ALA A 761 17.38 -24.59 -33.86
N TYR A 762 17.30 -24.83 -32.54
CA TYR A 762 18.46 -24.74 -31.67
C TYR A 762 19.38 -25.96 -31.87
N GLU A 763 18.79 -27.17 -31.88
CA GLU A 763 19.47 -28.43 -32.17
C GLU A 763 18.62 -29.28 -33.14
N GLY A 764 19.24 -29.96 -34.05
CA GLY A 764 18.50 -30.76 -35.06
C GLY A 764 18.12 -29.97 -36.31
N THR A 765 16.98 -30.26 -36.89
CA THR A 765 16.52 -29.67 -38.15
C THR A 765 15.19 -28.90 -38.04
N ARG A 766 14.47 -29.06 -36.95
CA ARG A 766 13.14 -28.51 -36.77
C ARG A 766 12.96 -27.92 -35.36
N SER A 767 12.07 -26.96 -35.27
CA SER A 767 11.57 -26.41 -34.02
C SER A 767 10.08 -26.09 -34.12
N LEU A 768 9.42 -25.87 -32.98
CA LEU A 768 8.05 -25.45 -32.92
C LEU A 768 7.95 -23.92 -33.01
N LEU A 769 7.19 -23.39 -33.95
CA LEU A 769 6.83 -21.99 -34.04
C LEU A 769 5.38 -21.77 -33.59
N LEU A 770 5.20 -21.08 -32.50
CA LEU A 770 3.92 -20.52 -32.09
C LEU A 770 3.82 -19.08 -32.58
N TYR A 771 2.70 -18.75 -33.22
CA TYR A 771 2.47 -17.38 -33.72
C TYR A 771 1.19 -16.79 -33.10
N GLY A 772 1.16 -15.46 -32.89
CA GLY A 772 -0.02 -14.73 -32.44
C GLY A 772 -1.10 -14.70 -33.54
N PRO A 773 -2.32 -14.16 -33.26
CA PRO A 773 -3.47 -14.42 -34.11
C PRO A 773 -3.32 -13.84 -35.50
N LEU A 774 -3.14 -14.73 -36.46
CA LEU A 774 -3.65 -14.55 -37.84
C LEU A 774 -5.18 -14.77 -37.89
N SER A 775 -5.77 -15.30 -36.81
CA SER A 775 -7.20 -15.49 -36.51
C SER A 775 -7.36 -15.28 -34.98
N ASP A 776 -8.59 -15.20 -34.47
CA ASP A 776 -8.94 -14.88 -33.05
C ASP A 776 -8.40 -15.86 -31.97
N LYS A 777 -7.48 -16.78 -32.31
CA LYS A 777 -6.93 -17.77 -31.37
C LYS A 777 -5.39 -17.76 -31.37
N PHE A 778 -4.83 -17.67 -30.16
CA PHE A 778 -3.40 -17.90 -29.92
C PHE A 778 -3.04 -19.38 -30.17
N GLY A 779 -1.85 -19.64 -30.76
CA GLY A 779 -1.32 -20.98 -30.87
C GLY A 779 -0.86 -21.50 -29.50
N TRP A 780 -1.20 -22.76 -29.19
CA TRP A 780 -0.71 -23.45 -28.01
C TRP A 780 -0.55 -24.95 -28.29
N VAL A 781 0.43 -25.55 -27.62
CA VAL A 781 0.62 -27.01 -27.62
C VAL A 781 0.62 -27.53 -26.19
N LYS A 782 0.22 -28.78 -26.02
CA LYS A 782 0.32 -29.48 -24.74
C LYS A 782 0.70 -30.93 -24.89
N GLN A 783 1.34 -31.44 -23.83
CA GLN A 783 1.60 -32.87 -23.70
C GLN A 783 1.22 -33.29 -22.27
N LYS A 784 0.55 -34.48 -22.14
CA LYS A 784 0.21 -35.06 -20.84
C LYS A 784 1.19 -36.17 -20.52
N LEU A 785 1.81 -36.13 -19.34
CA LEU A 785 2.83 -37.05 -18.88
C LEU A 785 2.44 -37.67 -17.55
N GLU A 786 2.79 -38.94 -17.33
CA GLU A 786 2.66 -39.59 -16.03
C GLU A 786 3.81 -39.19 -15.12
N ILE A 787 3.50 -38.89 -13.85
CA ILE A 787 4.47 -38.39 -12.87
C ILE A 787 4.24 -38.99 -11.48
N GLU A 788 5.23 -38.81 -10.59
CA GLU A 788 5.10 -39.16 -9.18
C GLU A 788 4.62 -37.93 -8.36
N SER A 789 3.78 -38.20 -7.35
CA SER A 789 3.32 -37.13 -6.43
C SER A 789 4.42 -36.75 -5.42
N ASN A 790 4.39 -35.51 -4.92
CA ASN A 790 5.38 -34.94 -4.00
C ASN A 790 6.83 -34.97 -4.52
N GLN A 791 7.01 -35.11 -5.83
CA GLN A 791 8.32 -35.13 -6.48
C GLN A 791 8.65 -33.75 -7.04
N LEU A 792 9.90 -33.31 -6.90
CA LEU A 792 10.41 -32.14 -7.58
C LEU A 792 10.66 -32.44 -9.06
N TYR A 793 10.23 -31.51 -9.92
CA TYR A 793 10.46 -31.55 -11.36
C TYR A 793 11.12 -30.28 -11.85
N THR A 794 12.05 -30.44 -12.79
CA THR A 794 12.57 -29.35 -13.60
C THR A 794 11.85 -29.37 -14.94
N PHE A 795 11.28 -28.25 -15.34
CA PHE A 795 10.74 -28.02 -16.66
C PHE A 795 11.59 -26.99 -17.39
N GLY A 796 12.03 -27.27 -18.60
CA GLY A 796 12.88 -26.35 -19.36
C GLY A 796 12.69 -26.50 -20.87
N TYR A 797 13.17 -25.51 -21.63
CA TYR A 797 13.15 -25.46 -23.08
C TYR A 797 14.06 -24.35 -23.60
N TRP A 798 14.48 -24.48 -24.85
CA TRP A 798 15.08 -23.38 -25.59
C TRP A 798 13.96 -22.58 -26.27
N ALA A 799 14.07 -21.24 -26.27
CA ALA A 799 13.15 -20.37 -26.98
C ALA A 799 13.87 -19.17 -27.59
N LYS A 800 13.33 -18.72 -28.74
CA LYS A 800 13.80 -17.57 -29.50
C LYS A 800 12.61 -16.80 -30.04
N ALA A 801 12.59 -15.49 -29.83
CA ALA A 801 11.54 -14.61 -30.33
C ALA A 801 11.82 -14.20 -31.79
N LEU A 802 10.79 -14.02 -32.58
CA LEU A 802 10.86 -13.44 -33.92
C LEU A 802 10.80 -11.89 -33.88
N GLY A 803 10.47 -11.29 -32.73
CA GLY A 803 10.38 -9.85 -32.53
C GLY A 803 10.80 -9.44 -31.12
N ASN A 804 10.89 -8.11 -30.88
CA ASN A 804 11.52 -7.56 -29.66
C ASN A 804 10.65 -7.57 -28.40
N ASN A 805 9.38 -8.00 -28.47
CA ASN A 805 8.44 -7.92 -27.35
C ASN A 805 7.65 -9.22 -27.16
N ALA A 806 8.22 -10.36 -27.53
CA ALA A 806 7.53 -11.64 -27.41
C ALA A 806 7.36 -12.02 -25.94
N ILE A 807 6.13 -12.37 -25.57
CA ILE A 807 5.78 -12.85 -24.23
C ILE A 807 5.22 -14.26 -24.36
N LEU A 808 5.72 -15.12 -23.53
CA LEU A 808 5.45 -16.53 -23.45
C LEU A 808 4.74 -16.85 -22.15
N LEU A 809 3.73 -17.72 -22.19
CA LEU A 809 3.10 -18.35 -21.05
C LEU A 809 3.48 -19.82 -21.00
N MET A 810 4.11 -20.21 -19.92
CA MET A 810 4.33 -21.60 -19.52
C MET A 810 3.34 -22.01 -18.46
N GLN A 811 2.80 -23.22 -18.56
CA GLN A 811 1.88 -23.73 -17.57
C GLN A 811 2.14 -25.22 -17.34
N LEU A 812 2.23 -25.61 -16.07
CA LEU A 812 2.17 -27.00 -15.61
C LEU A 812 0.84 -27.20 -14.90
N ARG A 813 0.02 -28.12 -15.38
CA ARG A 813 -1.29 -28.45 -14.80
C ARG A 813 -1.21 -29.84 -14.17
N TRP A 814 -1.25 -29.90 -12.87
CA TRP A 814 -1.18 -31.13 -12.10
C TRP A 814 -2.58 -31.76 -11.96
N LEU A 815 -2.68 -33.01 -12.35
CA LEU A 815 -3.95 -33.74 -12.41
C LEU A 815 -3.94 -34.97 -11.49
N ASP A 816 -5.09 -35.30 -10.92
CA ASP A 816 -5.28 -36.54 -10.18
C ASP A 816 -5.43 -37.77 -11.09
N GLU A 817 -5.65 -38.94 -10.52
CA GLU A 817 -5.89 -40.20 -11.25
C GLU A 817 -7.14 -40.19 -12.14
N ASN A 818 -8.09 -39.30 -11.87
CA ASN A 818 -9.33 -39.12 -12.65
C ASN A 818 -9.20 -37.93 -13.64
N GLU A 819 -7.99 -37.42 -13.83
CA GLU A 819 -7.67 -36.27 -14.68
C GLU A 819 -8.31 -34.94 -14.23
N ASN A 820 -8.74 -34.81 -12.97
CA ASN A 820 -9.20 -33.55 -12.44
C ASN A 820 -8.02 -32.69 -12.07
N LEU A 821 -8.13 -31.37 -12.36
CA LEU A 821 -7.10 -30.39 -12.01
C LEU A 821 -6.99 -30.25 -10.48
N ILE A 822 -5.80 -30.51 -9.94
CA ILE A 822 -5.45 -30.28 -8.54
C ILE A 822 -4.92 -28.87 -8.37
N GLU A 823 -3.90 -28.51 -9.17
CA GLU A 823 -3.19 -27.23 -9.10
C GLU A 823 -2.59 -26.90 -10.47
N SER A 824 -2.34 -25.61 -10.73
CA SER A 824 -1.58 -25.18 -11.90
C SER A 824 -0.54 -24.15 -11.51
N ASP A 825 0.67 -24.32 -12.08
CA ASP A 825 1.75 -23.35 -12.00
C ASP A 825 1.84 -22.61 -13.33
N GLU A 826 1.94 -21.28 -13.26
CA GLU A 826 2.01 -20.43 -14.44
C GLU A 826 3.16 -19.44 -14.33
N ILE A 827 3.97 -19.35 -15.39
CA ILE A 827 5.02 -18.35 -15.51
C ILE A 827 4.93 -17.63 -16.83
N TRP A 828 5.09 -16.31 -16.76
CA TRP A 828 5.18 -15.42 -17.89
C TRP A 828 6.63 -15.01 -18.12
N LYS A 829 7.14 -15.15 -19.34
CA LYS A 829 8.53 -14.82 -19.70
C LYS A 829 8.58 -13.90 -20.90
N ASN A 830 9.46 -12.89 -20.85
CA ASN A 830 9.89 -12.18 -22.04
C ASN A 830 10.95 -13.01 -22.75
N VAL A 831 10.80 -13.20 -24.06
CA VAL A 831 11.74 -13.96 -24.88
C VAL A 831 12.54 -12.99 -25.75
N GLU A 832 13.84 -13.18 -25.78
CA GLU A 832 14.78 -12.41 -26.59
C GLU A 832 14.89 -12.96 -28.01
N THR A 833 15.49 -12.19 -28.92
CA THR A 833 15.66 -12.59 -30.34
C THR A 833 16.76 -13.61 -30.60
N GLU A 834 17.51 -13.97 -29.57
CA GLU A 834 18.50 -15.04 -29.61
C GLU A 834 17.97 -16.27 -28.89
N TRP A 835 18.51 -17.46 -29.16
CA TRP A 835 18.17 -18.67 -28.45
C TRP A 835 18.60 -18.58 -26.99
N ASN A 836 17.65 -18.70 -26.06
CA ASN A 836 17.87 -18.70 -24.62
C ASN A 836 17.23 -19.93 -23.99
N TRP A 837 17.95 -20.49 -23.00
CA TRP A 837 17.43 -21.56 -22.18
C TRP A 837 16.58 -20.99 -21.06
N PHE A 838 15.33 -21.44 -20.99
CA PHE A 838 14.40 -21.14 -19.92
C PHE A 838 14.17 -22.40 -19.10
N TYR A 839 14.16 -22.27 -17.79
CA TYR A 839 13.86 -23.40 -16.92
C TYR A 839 13.06 -22.94 -15.71
N TRP A 840 12.38 -23.90 -15.14
CA TRP A 840 11.53 -23.70 -13.99
C TRP A 840 11.47 -24.97 -13.15
N TYR A 841 11.41 -24.78 -11.81
CA TYR A 841 11.24 -25.87 -10.88
C TYR A 841 9.84 -25.83 -10.29
N SER A 842 9.19 -27.01 -10.19
CA SER A 842 7.91 -27.15 -9.53
C SER A 842 7.83 -28.49 -8.81
N GLN A 843 7.15 -28.49 -7.67
CA GLN A 843 6.88 -29.70 -6.91
C GLN A 843 5.46 -30.20 -7.24
N SER A 844 5.35 -31.45 -7.68
CA SER A 844 4.04 -32.04 -7.92
C SER A 844 3.21 -32.11 -6.63
N PRO A 845 1.96 -31.65 -6.63
CA PRO A 845 1.08 -31.72 -5.48
C PRO A 845 0.83 -33.16 -5.01
N GLN A 846 0.40 -33.28 -3.76
CA GLN A 846 -0.05 -34.56 -3.21
C GLN A 846 -1.22 -35.10 -4.03
N LYS A 847 -1.20 -36.40 -4.37
CA LYS A 847 -2.19 -37.11 -5.21
C LYS A 847 -2.12 -36.80 -6.70
N SER A 848 -1.13 -36.06 -7.19
CA SER A 848 -0.91 -35.89 -8.63
C SER A 848 -0.49 -37.21 -9.25
N LYS A 849 -1.09 -37.54 -10.38
CA LYS A 849 -0.74 -38.71 -11.18
C LYS A 849 -0.24 -38.32 -12.58
N PHE A 850 -0.73 -37.20 -13.07
CA PHE A 850 -0.35 -36.66 -14.38
C PHE A 850 -0.02 -35.19 -14.28
N VAL A 851 0.79 -34.71 -15.25
CA VAL A 851 1.01 -33.31 -15.52
C VAL A 851 0.72 -33.00 -16.99
N GLU A 852 -0.01 -31.94 -17.28
CA GLU A 852 -0.09 -31.36 -18.61
C GLU A 852 0.87 -30.18 -18.70
N ILE A 853 1.82 -30.25 -19.63
CA ILE A 853 2.71 -29.15 -20.00
C ILE A 853 2.02 -28.33 -21.08
N TYR A 854 1.90 -27.03 -20.89
CA TYR A 854 1.41 -26.09 -21.90
C TYR A 854 2.51 -25.13 -22.30
N LEU A 855 2.67 -24.96 -23.61
CA LEU A 855 3.44 -23.86 -24.21
C LEU A 855 2.44 -22.99 -24.99
N SER A 856 2.39 -21.72 -24.70
CA SER A 856 1.50 -20.76 -25.36
C SER A 856 2.09 -19.35 -25.40
N LEU A 857 1.51 -18.49 -26.21
CA LEU A 857 1.94 -17.10 -26.32
C LEU A 857 1.08 -16.19 -25.45
N GLY A 858 1.72 -15.16 -24.89
CA GLY A 858 1.07 -14.08 -24.16
C GLY A 858 0.73 -12.87 -25.02
N ASN A 859 1.28 -12.79 -26.24
CA ASN A 859 1.03 -11.70 -27.19
C ASN A 859 1.12 -12.19 -28.66
N SER A 860 1.06 -11.26 -29.62
CA SER A 860 0.96 -11.57 -31.06
C SER A 860 2.31 -11.86 -31.75
N GLU A 861 3.44 -11.73 -31.06
CA GLU A 861 4.76 -11.99 -31.67
C GLU A 861 5.09 -13.48 -31.66
N GLY A 862 5.76 -13.97 -32.73
CA GLY A 862 6.11 -15.38 -32.87
C GLY A 862 7.24 -15.79 -31.96
N VAL A 863 7.19 -17.03 -31.44
CA VAL A 863 8.25 -17.65 -30.64
C VAL A 863 8.55 -19.05 -31.17
N LEU A 864 9.82 -19.33 -31.37
CA LEU A 864 10.37 -20.64 -31.68
C LEU A 864 10.71 -21.37 -30.36
N PHE A 865 10.38 -22.65 -30.29
CA PHE A 865 10.67 -23.55 -29.15
C PHE A 865 11.42 -24.77 -29.64
N ASP A 866 12.35 -25.23 -28.80
CA ASP A 866 13.14 -26.44 -29.05
C ASP A 866 13.62 -27.08 -27.75
N GLN A 867 13.97 -28.37 -27.80
CA GLN A 867 14.55 -29.15 -26.68
C GLN A 867 13.76 -29.00 -25.38
N VAL A 868 12.46 -29.29 -25.41
CA VAL A 868 11.59 -29.23 -24.23
C VAL A 868 11.91 -30.38 -23.30
N CYS A 869 12.07 -30.09 -22.02
CA CYS A 869 12.39 -31.06 -20.99
C CYS A 869 11.44 -31.00 -19.82
N LEU A 870 10.99 -32.13 -19.32
CA LEU A 870 10.50 -32.34 -17.96
C LEU A 870 11.27 -33.49 -17.32
N ALA A 871 11.99 -33.23 -16.24
CA ALA A 871 12.78 -34.25 -15.57
C ALA A 871 12.57 -34.19 -14.06
N ALA A 872 12.61 -35.35 -13.41
CA ALA A 872 12.59 -35.42 -11.95
C ALA A 872 13.93 -34.92 -11.39
N GLY A 873 13.87 -34.09 -10.34
CA GLY A 873 15.04 -33.48 -9.70
C GLY A 873 15.30 -32.04 -10.16
N GLN A 874 16.49 -31.55 -9.90
CA GLN A 874 16.88 -30.14 -10.12
C GLN A 874 17.69 -29.88 -11.41
N MET A 875 17.69 -30.83 -12.35
CA MET A 875 18.39 -30.71 -13.63
C MET A 875 17.53 -31.25 -14.77
N CYS A 876 17.64 -30.66 -15.94
CA CYS A 876 17.26 -31.28 -17.21
C CYS A 876 18.47 -31.91 -17.90
N PRO A 877 18.31 -33.02 -18.66
CA PRO A 877 19.38 -33.60 -19.43
C PRO A 877 19.66 -32.77 -20.68
N VAL A 878 20.24 -31.59 -20.50
CA VAL A 878 20.63 -30.70 -21.60
C VAL A 878 22.13 -30.92 -21.84
N LYS A 879 22.51 -31.19 -23.04
CA LYS A 879 23.91 -31.13 -23.46
C LYS A 879 24.44 -29.75 -23.22
N GLU A 880 25.57 -29.65 -22.56
CA GLU A 880 26.27 -28.50 -21.97
C GLU A 880 25.79 -27.13 -22.48
N GLN A 881 25.31 -26.29 -21.52
CA GLN A 881 25.16 -24.87 -21.79
C GLN A 881 26.51 -24.26 -22.21
N PRO A 882 26.58 -23.40 -23.23
CA PRO A 882 27.81 -22.70 -23.58
C PRO A 882 28.28 -21.77 -22.45
#